data_4a7152468c553fdf100538ad02f13b6e
#
_entry.id   4a7152468c553fdf100538ad02f13b6e
#
_cell.length_a   1.000
_cell.length_b   1.000
_cell.length_c   1.000
_cell.angle_alpha   90.00
_cell.angle_beta   90.00
_cell.angle_gamma   90.00
#
_symmetry.space_group_name_H-M   'P 1'
#
loop_
_entity.id
_entity.type
_entity.pdbx_description
1 polymer ?
#
loop_
_entity_poly.entity_id
_entity_poly.type
_entity_poly.pdbx_seq_one_letter_code
_entity_poly.pdbx_strand_id
1 'polypeptide(L)'
;MKKLFKIGIFLFILSAFILSIDTHGSAGTDYSTIRVKISISKTSIPIVVSGSYKIPEAGITISSGSYTISLNNNKVRIQGNGIDKTANNCISLISQAKNNLITIKGTIYGDIKYLGDMVFTADSGTLLVVNRLPLEEYLYGVIAYEMSNSFPLEALKAQAVCARGYATSKIKTSGAYDLVDTTVDQVYKGYEPSYQRVIQAVNETKGQVLTYNGKIISTFYSASNGGQTELPGNIWGGGEAKNREYPYLPQKDDPYDLENPYSLYQIIFVPKTVAGSQYDAPNSGLGEYIVRIVNLTTYCNVRSGPGTNYSIIGSAYLGDTFTWLDSVTNDKGETWHKVDYKGSNGYIISDYAQKMKNDGFIYNHPVLTDLQNRAYEKLKSSGKNIAKATDVKIISVNSLTNGQQRWPGTGSRCYVTANANVTVQYYPEGSSTNLDLVLELMKKTSSGGYSQSHEYLNSNLSMRGVRNAQGGYEITNGRYGHGVGMSQRGAQTMAEKYNKSYQEILAFYFPGTKLTDINSGQQVPGPGDNPEPGKNPTITSSKYTIKNSNITGLSTNLNVSTFLSNISVQNGTVQLVSYDGKAKTSGVLATGDKLQLRYKDSGSIYNTYNIVIYGDVNGDGDITIIDLLRVQKHLLNTSKLSGAFLTAADVSKDGAVTILDLLRVQKHLLGTAYIQQ
;
A
#
# COMPACT_ATOMS: atom_id res chain seq x y z
N MET A 1 33.85 -24.86 -47.52
CA MET A 1 34.31 -25.23 -46.20
C MET A 1 33.31 -24.75 -45.15
N LYS A 2 32.79 -25.69 -44.39
CA LYS A 2 31.64 -25.55 -43.51
C LYS A 2 32.00 -24.75 -42.25
N LYS A 3 31.17 -23.77 -41.85
CA LYS A 3 31.07 -23.33 -40.45
C LYS A 3 29.64 -23.50 -39.98
N LEU A 4 29.49 -24.41 -39.01
CA LEU A 4 28.25 -24.71 -38.34
C LEU A 4 27.86 -23.56 -37.41
N PHE A 5 26.66 -23.06 -37.57
CA PHE A 5 25.92 -22.25 -36.56
C PHE A 5 25.18 -23.23 -35.63
N LYS A 6 25.48 -23.13 -34.34
CA LYS A 6 24.70 -23.80 -33.31
C LYS A 6 23.53 -22.87 -32.93
N ILE A 7 22.33 -23.30 -33.34
CA ILE A 7 21.06 -22.70 -32.87
C ILE A 7 20.62 -23.55 -31.68
N GLY A 8 20.54 -22.92 -30.49
CA GLY A 8 19.94 -23.50 -29.30
C GLY A 8 18.41 -23.46 -29.42
N ILE A 9 17.80 -24.61 -29.52
CA ILE A 9 16.33 -24.78 -29.54
C ILE A 9 15.87 -24.80 -28.09
N PHE A 10 15.10 -23.77 -27.70
CA PHE A 10 14.29 -23.78 -26.48
C PHE A 10 13.02 -24.61 -26.77
N LEU A 11 12.95 -25.79 -26.16
CA LEU A 11 11.75 -26.61 -26.19
C LEU A 11 10.70 -26.03 -25.25
N PHE A 12 9.64 -25.45 -25.80
CA PHE A 12 8.37 -25.22 -25.13
C PHE A 12 7.63 -26.54 -25.02
N ILE A 13 7.49 -27.11 -23.86
CA ILE A 13 6.60 -28.24 -23.62
C ILE A 13 5.18 -27.71 -23.49
N LEU A 14 4.42 -27.85 -24.55
CA LEU A 14 2.97 -27.65 -24.61
C LEU A 14 2.29 -28.88 -24.02
N SER A 15 1.90 -28.84 -22.73
CA SER A 15 1.07 -29.93 -22.17
C SER A 15 -0.38 -29.71 -22.57
N ALA A 16 -0.85 -30.59 -23.47
CA ALA A 16 -2.24 -30.72 -23.81
C ALA A 16 -3.06 -31.19 -22.60
N PHE A 17 -4.06 -30.40 -22.19
CA PHE A 17 -5.06 -30.80 -21.20
C PHE A 17 -6.07 -31.73 -21.89
N ILE A 18 -5.98 -33.01 -21.57
CA ILE A 18 -7.03 -33.99 -21.85
C ILE A 18 -8.08 -33.82 -20.74
N LEU A 19 -9.31 -33.44 -21.08
CA LEU A 19 -10.46 -33.53 -20.20
C LEU A 19 -10.78 -35.00 -19.94
N SER A 20 -10.36 -35.51 -18.81
CA SER A 20 -10.96 -36.71 -18.21
C SER A 20 -12.00 -36.26 -17.21
N ILE A 21 -13.25 -36.58 -17.44
CA ILE A 21 -14.34 -36.44 -16.47
C ILE A 21 -14.18 -37.63 -15.52
N ASP A 22 -13.44 -37.42 -14.43
CA ASP A 22 -13.40 -38.36 -13.31
C ASP A 22 -14.42 -37.92 -12.25
N THR A 23 -15.51 -38.69 -12.17
CA THR A 23 -16.49 -38.68 -11.07
C THR A 23 -15.91 -39.42 -9.86
N HIS A 24 -14.87 -38.87 -9.25
CA HIS A 24 -14.45 -39.25 -7.90
C HIS A 24 -14.46 -38.01 -7.05
N GLY A 25 -15.09 -38.07 -5.88
CA GLY A 25 -15.16 -36.97 -4.95
C GLY A 25 -13.76 -36.39 -4.72
N SER A 26 -13.53 -35.22 -5.25
CA SER A 26 -12.30 -34.45 -5.07
C SER A 26 -12.15 -34.17 -3.56
N ALA A 27 -11.14 -34.73 -2.94
CA ALA A 27 -10.67 -34.21 -1.65
C ALA A 27 -10.38 -32.73 -1.88
N GLY A 28 -11.18 -31.84 -1.27
CA GLY A 28 -11.07 -30.40 -1.44
C GLY A 28 -9.65 -29.94 -1.13
N THR A 29 -9.14 -28.99 -1.89
CA THR A 29 -7.83 -28.39 -1.60
C THR A 29 -7.84 -27.86 -0.16
N ASP A 30 -6.87 -28.27 0.66
CA ASP A 30 -6.71 -27.77 2.02
C ASP A 30 -6.09 -26.36 1.96
N TYR A 31 -6.88 -25.36 2.28
CA TYR A 31 -6.47 -23.97 2.34
C TYR A 31 -6.04 -23.53 3.76
N SER A 32 -5.95 -24.45 4.70
CA SER A 32 -5.64 -24.11 6.11
C SER A 32 -4.20 -23.66 6.31
N THR A 33 -3.27 -24.13 5.49
CA THR A 33 -1.82 -23.96 5.62
C THR A 33 -1.21 -23.44 4.34
N ILE A 34 -0.19 -22.56 4.46
CA ILE A 34 0.58 -22.02 3.35
C ILE A 34 2.08 -22.20 3.60
N ARG A 35 2.85 -22.36 2.51
CA ARG A 35 4.31 -22.54 2.52
C ARG A 35 4.95 -21.35 1.80
N VAL A 36 5.75 -20.58 2.53
CA VAL A 36 6.36 -19.35 2.03
C VAL A 36 7.86 -19.50 1.97
N LYS A 37 8.45 -19.39 0.78
CA LYS A 37 9.90 -19.32 0.62
C LYS A 37 10.38 -17.97 1.15
N ILE A 38 11.33 -18.02 2.11
CA ILE A 38 12.00 -16.83 2.62
C ILE A 38 13.21 -16.53 1.74
N SER A 39 13.29 -15.28 1.27
CA SER A 39 14.36 -14.80 0.39
C SER A 39 15.64 -14.56 1.19
N ILE A 40 16.38 -15.64 1.36
CA ILE A 40 17.71 -15.68 1.97
C ILE A 40 18.53 -16.74 1.24
N SER A 41 19.75 -16.39 0.82
CA SER A 41 20.65 -17.31 0.12
C SER A 41 21.97 -17.36 0.88
N LYS A 42 22.06 -18.28 1.84
CA LYS A 42 23.23 -18.46 2.72
C LYS A 42 23.46 -19.94 2.99
N THR A 43 24.70 -20.28 3.31
CA THR A 43 25.10 -21.59 3.78
C THR A 43 25.05 -21.72 5.31
N SER A 44 24.90 -20.58 6.02
CA SER A 44 24.81 -20.53 7.48
C SER A 44 23.87 -19.39 7.88
N ILE A 45 22.87 -19.70 8.70
CA ILE A 45 21.79 -18.79 9.09
C ILE A 45 21.66 -18.83 10.62
N PRO A 46 22.01 -17.74 11.31
CA PRO A 46 21.71 -17.60 12.73
C PRO A 46 20.21 -17.42 12.96
N ILE A 47 19.68 -18.12 13.94
CA ILE A 47 18.27 -18.01 14.36
C ILE A 47 18.18 -17.83 15.87
N VAL A 48 17.09 -17.18 16.31
CA VAL A 48 16.71 -17.14 17.73
C VAL A 48 15.33 -17.79 17.86
N VAL A 49 15.25 -18.80 18.69
CA VAL A 49 14.01 -19.51 19.02
C VAL A 49 13.43 -18.91 20.28
N SER A 50 12.13 -18.66 20.28
CA SER A 50 11.31 -18.28 21.44
C SER A 50 10.18 -19.30 21.58
N GLY A 51 10.21 -20.07 22.65
CA GLY A 51 9.32 -21.20 22.87
C GLY A 51 9.96 -22.54 22.59
N SER A 52 9.19 -23.55 22.22
CA SER A 52 9.61 -24.93 22.05
C SER A 52 9.32 -25.45 20.64
N TYR A 53 10.32 -26.10 20.01
CA TYR A 53 10.22 -26.67 18.67
C TYR A 53 10.73 -28.08 18.61
N LYS A 54 9.94 -28.98 18.02
CA LYS A 54 10.40 -30.38 17.75
C LYS A 54 11.16 -30.41 16.44
N ILE A 55 12.24 -31.17 16.42
CA ILE A 55 13.04 -31.48 15.22
C ILE A 55 12.92 -33.00 14.96
N PRO A 56 11.97 -33.42 14.12
CA PRO A 56 11.71 -34.84 13.85
C PRO A 56 12.94 -35.57 13.31
N GLU A 57 13.70 -34.92 12.40
CA GLU A 57 14.85 -35.51 11.74
C GLU A 57 16.03 -35.81 12.70
N ALA A 58 16.05 -35.15 13.84
CA ALA A 58 17.03 -35.35 14.89
C ALA A 58 16.48 -36.06 16.14
N GLY A 59 15.15 -36.29 16.20
CA GLY A 59 14.46 -36.90 17.32
C GLY A 59 14.52 -36.09 18.62
N ILE A 60 14.66 -34.77 18.55
CA ILE A 60 14.83 -33.87 19.71
C ILE A 60 13.79 -32.77 19.72
N THR A 61 13.68 -32.12 20.87
CA THR A 61 12.95 -30.84 21.04
C THR A 61 13.96 -29.81 21.54
N ILE A 62 13.91 -28.60 20.94
CA ILE A 62 14.71 -27.47 21.35
C ILE A 62 13.85 -26.43 22.05
N SER A 63 14.42 -25.65 22.95
CA SER A 63 13.80 -24.59 23.71
C SER A 63 14.31 -23.21 23.27
N SER A 64 13.79 -22.14 23.90
CA SER A 64 14.27 -20.77 23.68
C SER A 64 15.79 -20.68 23.75
N GLY A 65 16.39 -20.01 22.77
CA GLY A 65 17.84 -19.87 22.68
C GLY A 65 18.30 -19.44 21.28
N SER A 66 19.62 -19.26 21.16
CA SER A 66 20.27 -18.93 19.89
C SER A 66 20.85 -20.18 19.26
N TYR A 67 20.59 -20.37 17.98
CA TYR A 67 21.06 -21.49 17.20
C TYR A 67 21.60 -21.02 15.85
N THR A 68 22.38 -21.84 15.20
CA THR A 68 22.83 -21.65 13.82
C THR A 68 22.42 -22.88 13.00
N ILE A 69 21.72 -22.63 11.91
CA ILE A 69 21.47 -23.66 10.88
C ILE A 69 22.51 -23.49 9.81
N SER A 70 23.20 -24.55 9.47
CA SER A 70 24.28 -24.53 8.47
C SER A 70 24.22 -25.71 7.51
N LEU A 71 24.70 -25.47 6.28
CA LEU A 71 24.90 -26.49 5.27
C LEU A 71 26.32 -27.08 5.43
N ASN A 72 26.42 -28.40 5.54
CA ASN A 72 27.67 -29.11 5.60
C ASN A 72 27.60 -30.36 4.69
N ASN A 73 28.31 -30.35 3.56
CA ASN A 73 28.34 -31.45 2.60
C ASN A 73 26.91 -31.95 2.20
N ASN A 74 26.04 -31.06 1.79
CA ASN A 74 24.62 -31.30 1.48
C ASN A 74 23.78 -31.84 2.65
N LYS A 75 24.30 -31.81 3.88
CA LYS A 75 23.55 -32.09 5.10
C LYS A 75 23.23 -30.79 5.83
N VAL A 76 22.12 -30.76 6.51
CA VAL A 76 21.70 -29.60 7.31
C VAL A 76 22.05 -29.85 8.77
N ARG A 77 22.79 -28.93 9.38
CA ARG A 77 23.22 -28.99 10.78
C ARG A 77 22.57 -27.88 11.59
N ILE A 78 22.12 -28.22 12.79
CA ILE A 78 21.73 -27.22 13.81
C ILE A 78 22.74 -27.29 14.96
N GLN A 79 23.23 -26.12 15.38
CA GLN A 79 24.17 -25.98 16.47
C GLN A 79 23.81 -24.80 17.37
N GLY A 80 23.94 -24.94 18.66
CA GLY A 80 23.71 -23.87 19.65
C GLY A 80 22.98 -24.38 20.87
N ASN A 81 23.09 -23.65 21.99
CA ASN A 81 22.44 -23.95 23.26
C ASN A 81 22.63 -25.40 23.73
N GLY A 82 23.86 -25.93 23.61
CA GLY A 82 24.19 -27.31 23.96
C GLY A 82 23.77 -28.38 22.94
N ILE A 83 23.15 -27.99 21.83
CA ILE A 83 22.71 -28.90 20.75
C ILE A 83 23.72 -28.85 19.61
N ASP A 84 24.02 -30.04 19.06
CA ASP A 84 24.76 -30.22 17.81
C ASP A 84 24.20 -31.46 17.12
N LYS A 85 23.40 -31.24 16.08
CA LYS A 85 22.73 -32.31 15.32
C LYS A 85 22.82 -32.04 13.82
N THR A 86 22.95 -33.12 13.06
CA THR A 86 23.02 -33.08 11.59
C THR A 86 22.00 -34.05 11.00
N ALA A 87 21.24 -33.58 10.02
CA ALA A 87 20.28 -34.37 9.25
C ALA A 87 20.66 -34.42 7.75
N ASN A 88 20.24 -35.45 7.06
CA ASN A 88 20.72 -35.72 5.70
C ASN A 88 20.23 -34.70 4.66
N ASN A 89 19.00 -34.22 4.77
CA ASN A 89 18.38 -33.42 3.70
C ASN A 89 17.82 -32.12 4.21
N CYS A 90 17.15 -32.14 5.36
CA CYS A 90 16.50 -30.97 5.94
C CYS A 90 16.49 -31.02 7.46
N ILE A 91 16.26 -29.88 8.07
CA ILE A 91 15.88 -29.73 9.48
C ILE A 91 14.58 -28.94 9.50
N SER A 92 13.56 -29.53 10.12
CA SER A 92 12.24 -28.91 10.32
C SER A 92 12.10 -28.54 11.78
N LEU A 93 11.86 -27.26 12.04
CA LEU A 93 11.49 -26.74 13.36
C LEU A 93 9.96 -26.70 13.43
N ILE A 94 9.36 -27.69 14.08
CA ILE A 94 7.90 -27.84 14.22
C ILE A 94 7.46 -27.21 15.53
N SER A 95 6.66 -26.17 15.45
CA SER A 95 6.19 -25.42 16.60
C SER A 95 5.32 -26.28 17.52
N GLN A 96 5.59 -26.22 18.83
CA GLN A 96 4.86 -26.99 19.84
C GLN A 96 3.77 -26.12 20.52
N ALA A 97 3.69 -24.83 20.23
CA ALA A 97 2.67 -23.94 20.77
C ALA A 97 2.39 -22.78 19.81
N LYS A 98 1.18 -22.26 19.84
CA LYS A 98 0.65 -21.25 18.90
C LYS A 98 1.43 -19.94 18.85
N ASN A 99 2.07 -19.51 19.93
CA ASN A 99 2.76 -18.23 20.03
C ASN A 99 4.29 -18.37 19.98
N ASN A 100 4.81 -19.54 19.60
CA ASN A 100 6.23 -19.73 19.42
C ASN A 100 6.72 -18.91 18.23
N LEU A 101 7.94 -18.36 18.32
CA LEU A 101 8.55 -17.52 17.29
C LEU A 101 9.94 -18.02 16.93
N ILE A 102 10.27 -17.94 15.65
CA ILE A 102 11.62 -18.07 15.14
C ILE A 102 12.04 -16.73 14.55
N THR A 103 13.10 -16.14 15.07
CA THR A 103 13.74 -14.98 14.42
C THR A 103 14.82 -15.49 13.48
N ILE A 104 14.69 -15.21 12.19
CA ILE A 104 15.75 -15.44 11.20
C ILE A 104 16.55 -14.16 11.07
N LYS A 105 17.87 -14.26 11.24
CA LYS A 105 18.77 -13.11 11.16
C LYS A 105 19.31 -12.89 9.77
N GLY A 106 19.30 -11.62 9.35
CA GLY A 106 19.86 -11.17 8.08
C GLY A 106 19.15 -11.69 6.84
N THR A 107 17.81 -11.72 6.86
CA THR A 107 16.99 -11.82 5.64
C THR A 107 17.18 -10.57 4.78
N ILE A 108 16.61 -10.54 3.58
CA ILE A 108 16.60 -9.30 2.74
C ILE A 108 15.88 -8.13 3.43
N TYR A 109 15.08 -8.39 4.46
CA TYR A 109 14.35 -7.39 5.26
C TYR A 109 14.97 -7.17 6.66
N GLY A 110 16.14 -7.74 6.95
CA GLY A 110 16.78 -7.69 8.25
C GLY A 110 16.43 -8.89 9.14
N ASP A 111 16.38 -8.69 10.45
CA ASP A 111 16.02 -9.72 11.44
C ASP A 111 14.51 -9.80 11.57
N ILE A 112 13.91 -10.91 11.12
CA ILE A 112 12.45 -11.06 11.06
C ILE A 112 11.97 -12.20 11.95
N LYS A 113 10.89 -11.97 12.70
CA LYS A 113 10.21 -12.95 13.54
C LYS A 113 9.10 -13.65 12.75
N TYR A 114 9.03 -14.96 12.83
CA TYR A 114 8.04 -15.79 12.13
C TYR A 114 7.27 -16.66 13.11
N LEU A 115 5.96 -16.78 12.89
CA LEU A 115 5.09 -17.79 13.49
C LEU A 115 5.19 -19.12 12.71
N GLY A 116 4.63 -20.18 13.28
CA GLY A 116 4.52 -21.48 12.62
C GLY A 116 5.82 -22.28 12.58
N ASP A 117 5.89 -23.17 11.61
CA ASP A 117 7.02 -24.07 11.40
C ASP A 117 8.05 -23.45 10.45
N MET A 118 9.32 -23.88 10.58
CA MET A 118 10.38 -23.43 9.69
C MET A 118 11.17 -24.64 9.19
N VAL A 119 11.28 -24.78 7.87
CA VAL A 119 11.99 -25.87 7.21
C VAL A 119 13.22 -25.33 6.51
N PHE A 120 14.37 -25.90 6.82
CA PHE A 120 15.66 -25.61 6.20
C PHE A 120 16.10 -26.83 5.39
N THR A 121 16.19 -26.69 4.08
CA THR A 121 16.54 -27.78 3.16
C THR A 121 17.84 -27.44 2.43
N ALA A 122 18.69 -28.41 2.23
CA ALA A 122 19.87 -28.30 1.36
C ALA A 122 19.40 -28.18 -0.09
N ASP A 123 19.69 -27.08 -0.75
CA ASP A 123 19.30 -26.81 -2.13
C ASP A 123 20.41 -26.04 -2.87
N SER A 124 20.94 -26.67 -3.94
CA SER A 124 21.88 -26.06 -4.89
C SER A 124 23.06 -25.31 -4.22
N GLY A 125 23.60 -25.88 -3.13
CA GLY A 125 24.75 -25.32 -2.41
C GLY A 125 24.43 -24.24 -1.39
N THR A 126 23.15 -23.95 -1.16
CA THR A 126 22.65 -23.03 -0.13
C THR A 126 21.52 -23.66 0.68
N LEU A 127 21.00 -22.95 1.67
CA LEU A 127 19.81 -23.34 2.42
C LEU A 127 18.56 -22.73 1.78
N LEU A 128 17.63 -23.57 1.30
CA LEU A 128 16.26 -23.19 1.03
C LEU A 128 15.53 -23.10 2.37
N VAL A 129 14.93 -21.95 2.66
CA VAL A 129 14.18 -21.69 3.89
C VAL A 129 12.70 -21.51 3.55
N VAL A 130 11.85 -22.32 4.18
CA VAL A 130 10.40 -22.28 3.97
C VAL A 130 9.69 -22.13 5.32
N ASN A 131 8.92 -21.08 5.46
CA ASN A 131 8.01 -20.90 6.59
C ASN A 131 6.67 -21.58 6.26
N ARG A 132 6.22 -22.48 7.10
CA ARG A 132 4.96 -23.21 6.98
C ARG A 132 4.07 -22.83 8.15
N LEU A 133 2.90 -22.23 7.86
CA LEU A 133 2.04 -21.70 8.90
C LEU A 133 0.57 -21.65 8.44
N PRO A 134 -0.39 -21.47 9.37
CA PRO A 134 -1.77 -21.20 9.04
C PRO A 134 -1.91 -19.98 8.12
N LEU A 135 -2.80 -20.05 7.14
CA LEU A 135 -3.04 -18.96 6.17
C LEU A 135 -3.34 -17.63 6.85
N GLU A 136 -4.14 -17.62 7.92
CA GLU A 136 -4.48 -16.39 8.64
C GLU A 136 -3.24 -15.77 9.32
N GLU A 137 -2.35 -16.57 9.87
CA GLU A 137 -1.10 -16.10 10.49
C GLU A 137 -0.12 -15.53 9.46
N TYR A 138 -0.10 -16.08 8.25
CA TYR A 138 0.63 -15.53 7.11
C TYR A 138 0.13 -14.11 6.77
N LEU A 139 -1.19 -13.90 6.76
CA LEU A 139 -1.77 -12.60 6.42
C LEU A 139 -1.41 -11.50 7.42
N TYR A 140 -1.12 -11.80 8.69
CA TYR A 140 -0.62 -10.78 9.62
C TYR A 140 0.68 -10.14 9.13
N GLY A 141 1.57 -10.94 8.53
CA GLY A 141 2.85 -10.48 8.01
C GLY A 141 2.82 -9.91 6.59
N VAL A 142 1.70 -10.07 5.88
CA VAL A 142 1.48 -9.49 4.56
C VAL A 142 0.82 -8.12 4.68
N ILE A 143 -0.34 -8.04 5.32
CA ILE A 143 -1.17 -6.85 5.31
C ILE A 143 -0.49 -5.65 5.99
N ALA A 144 0.28 -5.89 7.04
CA ALA A 144 1.04 -4.86 7.73
C ALA A 144 2.05 -4.11 6.85
N TYR A 145 2.48 -4.74 5.76
CA TYR A 145 3.50 -4.21 4.85
C TYR A 145 2.93 -3.82 3.48
N GLU A 146 1.76 -4.33 3.15
CA GLU A 146 0.99 -3.88 1.98
C GLU A 146 0.22 -2.59 2.29
N MET A 147 -0.37 -2.50 3.49
CA MET A 147 -1.06 -1.33 4.00
C MET A 147 -0.62 -1.04 5.44
N SER A 148 -0.36 0.22 5.78
CA SER A 148 0.01 0.60 7.14
C SER A 148 -1.06 0.20 8.16
N ASN A 149 -0.65 -0.22 9.37
CA ASN A 149 -1.56 -0.47 10.50
C ASN A 149 -2.43 0.76 10.89
N SER A 150 -2.09 1.97 10.38
CA SER A 150 -2.87 3.19 10.58
C SER A 150 -4.07 3.33 9.63
N PHE A 151 -4.18 2.50 8.59
CA PHE A 151 -5.31 2.56 7.66
C PHE A 151 -6.64 2.25 8.36
N PRO A 152 -7.78 2.75 7.83
CA PRO A 152 -9.12 2.40 8.33
C PRO A 152 -9.34 0.89 8.37
N LEU A 153 -10.04 0.43 9.40
CA LEU A 153 -10.26 -1.01 9.61
C LEU A 153 -10.96 -1.68 8.42
N GLU A 154 -11.94 -1.02 7.81
CA GLU A 154 -12.66 -1.56 6.65
C GLU A 154 -11.78 -1.69 5.41
N ALA A 155 -10.84 -0.76 5.20
CA ALA A 155 -9.84 -0.89 4.14
C ALA A 155 -8.88 -2.06 4.40
N LEU A 156 -8.45 -2.25 5.65
CA LEU A 156 -7.61 -3.40 6.05
C LEU A 156 -8.35 -4.74 5.91
N LYS A 157 -9.66 -4.77 6.20
CA LYS A 157 -10.51 -5.95 5.98
C LYS A 157 -10.62 -6.29 4.48
N ALA A 158 -10.85 -5.29 3.62
CA ALA A 158 -10.87 -5.50 2.18
C ALA A 158 -9.52 -6.04 1.67
N GLN A 159 -8.42 -5.47 2.18
CA GLN A 159 -7.07 -5.96 1.87
C GLN A 159 -6.85 -7.40 2.35
N ALA A 160 -7.37 -7.77 3.54
CA ALA A 160 -7.24 -9.12 4.07
C ALA A 160 -7.96 -10.15 3.17
N VAL A 161 -9.16 -9.83 2.70
CA VAL A 161 -9.90 -10.67 1.75
C VAL A 161 -9.14 -10.78 0.42
N CYS A 162 -8.63 -9.67 -0.11
CA CYS A 162 -7.84 -9.68 -1.34
C CYS A 162 -6.56 -10.51 -1.18
N ALA A 163 -5.79 -10.28 -0.14
CA ALA A 163 -4.53 -11.00 0.08
C ALA A 163 -4.77 -12.50 0.29
N ARG A 164 -5.88 -12.88 0.96
CA ARG A 164 -6.28 -14.28 1.14
C ARG A 164 -6.66 -14.93 -0.19
N GLY A 165 -7.47 -14.26 -1.02
CA GLY A 165 -7.85 -14.76 -2.34
C GLY A 165 -6.64 -14.97 -3.26
N TYR A 166 -5.70 -14.02 -3.25
CA TYR A 166 -4.43 -14.17 -3.98
C TYR A 166 -3.63 -15.36 -3.46
N ALA A 167 -3.40 -15.46 -2.15
CA ALA A 167 -2.62 -16.54 -1.54
C ALA A 167 -3.22 -17.91 -1.82
N THR A 168 -4.55 -18.06 -1.66
CA THR A 168 -5.22 -19.34 -1.93
C THR A 168 -5.13 -19.77 -3.39
N SER A 169 -5.13 -18.82 -4.33
CA SER A 169 -4.96 -19.12 -5.76
C SER A 169 -3.56 -19.65 -6.10
N LYS A 170 -2.59 -19.53 -5.18
CA LYS A 170 -1.20 -19.97 -5.34
C LYS A 170 -0.87 -21.28 -4.64
N ILE A 171 -1.76 -21.78 -3.77
CA ILE A 171 -1.52 -23.06 -3.07
C ILE A 171 -1.38 -24.21 -4.06
N LYS A 172 -0.29 -24.96 -3.90
CA LYS A 172 0.10 -26.05 -4.80
C LYS A 172 -0.02 -27.39 -4.07
N THR A 173 -0.45 -28.40 -4.79
CA THR A 173 -0.49 -29.79 -4.29
C THR A 173 0.91 -30.43 -4.19
N SER A 174 1.91 -29.85 -4.86
CA SER A 174 3.29 -30.35 -4.88
C SER A 174 4.29 -29.18 -4.88
N GLY A 175 5.57 -29.49 -4.63
CA GLY A 175 6.65 -28.51 -4.54
C GLY A 175 6.98 -28.11 -3.10
N ALA A 176 8.13 -27.47 -2.91
CA ALA A 176 8.63 -27.10 -1.60
C ALA A 176 7.91 -25.91 -0.98
N TYR A 177 7.37 -24.99 -1.80
CA TYR A 177 6.68 -23.77 -1.36
C TYR A 177 5.59 -23.34 -2.35
N ASP A 178 4.66 -22.54 -1.87
CA ASP A 178 3.53 -21.99 -2.64
C ASP A 178 3.85 -20.59 -3.17
N LEU A 179 4.43 -19.74 -2.34
CA LEU A 179 4.71 -18.32 -2.56
C LEU A 179 6.15 -17.97 -2.20
N VAL A 180 6.59 -16.80 -2.67
CA VAL A 180 7.80 -16.14 -2.22
C VAL A 180 7.47 -14.88 -1.43
N ASP A 181 8.34 -14.48 -0.50
CA ASP A 181 8.15 -13.36 0.45
C ASP A 181 8.42 -11.97 -0.15
N THR A 182 8.50 -11.85 -1.49
CA THR A 182 8.84 -10.61 -2.20
C THR A 182 7.67 -10.11 -3.06
N THR A 183 7.85 -8.97 -3.72
CA THR A 183 6.90 -8.38 -4.69
C THR A 183 6.60 -9.26 -5.91
N VAL A 184 7.27 -10.40 -6.07
CA VAL A 184 6.93 -11.42 -7.10
C VAL A 184 5.56 -12.03 -6.79
N ASP A 185 5.27 -12.25 -5.48
CA ASP A 185 3.97 -12.67 -5.00
C ASP A 185 3.40 -11.60 -4.04
N GLN A 186 3.66 -11.72 -2.76
CA GLN A 186 3.22 -10.76 -1.72
C GLN A 186 4.38 -10.50 -0.76
N VAL A 187 4.63 -9.24 -0.43
CA VAL A 187 5.66 -8.90 0.56
C VAL A 187 5.26 -9.46 1.92
N TYR A 188 6.05 -10.41 2.42
CA TYR A 188 5.83 -11.07 3.70
C TYR A 188 7.01 -10.83 4.64
N LYS A 189 6.77 -10.17 5.76
CA LYS A 189 7.80 -9.84 6.76
C LYS A 189 7.46 -10.38 8.15
N GLY A 190 6.96 -11.63 8.20
CA GLY A 190 6.72 -12.34 9.44
C GLY A 190 5.68 -11.67 10.34
N TYR A 191 5.87 -11.73 11.65
CA TYR A 191 4.87 -11.36 12.65
C TYR A 191 5.33 -10.21 13.55
N GLU A 192 4.50 -9.18 13.64
CA GLU A 192 4.70 -8.05 14.54
C GLU A 192 3.45 -7.86 15.42
N PRO A 193 3.51 -8.24 16.70
CA PRO A 193 2.33 -8.22 17.58
C PRO A 193 1.78 -6.82 17.86
N SER A 194 2.54 -5.75 17.62
CA SER A 194 2.07 -4.38 17.79
C SER A 194 1.07 -3.93 16.71
N TYR A 195 0.94 -4.67 15.60
CA TYR A 195 0.03 -4.35 14.51
C TYR A 195 -1.41 -4.85 14.77
N GLN A 196 -1.98 -4.44 15.89
CA GLN A 196 -3.27 -4.94 16.40
C GLN A 196 -4.44 -4.71 15.43
N ARG A 197 -4.48 -3.58 14.70
CA ARG A 197 -5.56 -3.32 13.74
C ARG A 197 -5.50 -4.25 12.52
N VAL A 198 -4.31 -4.57 12.06
CA VAL A 198 -4.10 -5.59 11.00
C VAL A 198 -4.56 -6.95 11.48
N ILE A 199 -4.14 -7.38 12.68
CA ILE A 199 -4.54 -8.66 13.28
C ILE A 199 -6.07 -8.72 13.43
N GLN A 200 -6.70 -7.63 13.86
CA GLN A 200 -8.15 -7.50 13.96
C GLN A 200 -8.81 -7.67 12.60
N ALA A 201 -8.35 -6.98 11.56
CA ALA A 201 -8.91 -7.05 10.22
C ALA A 201 -8.87 -8.47 9.64
N VAL A 202 -7.76 -9.17 9.80
CA VAL A 202 -7.60 -10.57 9.37
C VAL A 202 -8.57 -11.48 10.12
N ASN A 203 -8.65 -11.34 11.45
CA ASN A 203 -9.51 -12.18 12.29
C ASN A 203 -11.00 -11.94 12.00
N GLU A 204 -11.43 -10.70 11.78
CA GLU A 204 -12.82 -10.36 11.49
C GLU A 204 -13.26 -10.78 10.08
N THR A 205 -12.31 -11.06 9.19
CA THR A 205 -12.56 -11.57 7.83
C THR A 205 -12.07 -13.00 7.62
N LYS A 206 -11.80 -13.73 8.72
CA LYS A 206 -11.25 -15.08 8.67
C LYS A 206 -12.01 -15.98 7.71
N GLY A 207 -11.30 -16.68 6.83
CA GLY A 207 -11.86 -17.61 5.85
C GLY A 207 -12.58 -16.95 4.67
N GLN A 208 -12.74 -15.63 4.63
CA GLN A 208 -13.50 -14.97 3.57
C GLN A 208 -12.64 -14.72 2.34
N VAL A 209 -13.15 -15.13 1.18
CA VAL A 209 -12.55 -14.94 -0.15
C VAL A 209 -13.63 -14.49 -1.15
N LEU A 210 -13.19 -13.91 -2.28
CA LEU A 210 -14.10 -13.65 -3.39
C LEU A 210 -14.16 -14.84 -4.34
N THR A 211 -15.38 -15.15 -4.80
CA THR A 211 -15.63 -16.16 -5.83
C THR A 211 -16.33 -15.55 -7.03
N TYR A 212 -16.03 -16.09 -8.21
CA TYR A 212 -16.73 -15.81 -9.45
C TYR A 212 -17.13 -17.13 -10.11
N ASN A 213 -18.40 -17.30 -10.44
CA ASN A 213 -18.97 -18.57 -10.92
C ASN A 213 -18.60 -19.78 -10.04
N GLY A 214 -18.65 -19.59 -8.71
CA GLY A 214 -18.37 -20.62 -7.70
C GLY A 214 -16.89 -20.98 -7.51
N LYS A 215 -15.96 -20.32 -8.21
CA LYS A 215 -14.51 -20.55 -8.07
C LYS A 215 -13.85 -19.38 -7.34
N ILE A 216 -12.91 -19.69 -6.46
CA ILE A 216 -12.06 -18.68 -5.80
C ILE A 216 -11.27 -17.94 -6.88
N ILE A 217 -11.21 -16.62 -6.78
CA ILE A 217 -10.55 -15.77 -7.77
C ILE A 217 -9.23 -15.20 -7.26
N SER A 218 -8.32 -14.88 -8.18
CA SER A 218 -7.14 -14.07 -7.88
C SER A 218 -7.54 -12.60 -7.73
N THR A 219 -7.42 -12.08 -6.52
CA THR A 219 -7.79 -10.72 -6.16
C THR A 219 -6.56 -9.83 -6.14
N PHE A 220 -6.22 -9.24 -7.29
CA PHE A 220 -5.08 -8.33 -7.43
C PHE A 220 -5.36 -6.98 -6.75
N TYR A 221 -4.29 -6.35 -6.28
CA TYR A 221 -4.33 -5.02 -5.69
C TYR A 221 -3.01 -4.28 -5.91
N SER A 222 -3.04 -2.97 -5.80
CA SER A 222 -1.86 -2.11 -5.89
C SER A 222 -2.05 -0.85 -5.06
N ALA A 223 -0.96 -0.12 -4.78
CA ALA A 223 -1.02 1.04 -3.90
C ALA A 223 -1.99 2.12 -4.41
N SER A 224 -1.93 2.45 -5.71
CA SER A 224 -2.81 3.43 -6.33
C SER A 224 -3.01 3.11 -7.81
N ASN A 225 -4.21 3.31 -8.34
CA ASN A 225 -4.51 3.14 -9.77
C ASN A 225 -4.49 4.46 -10.55
N GLY A 226 -4.28 5.61 -9.87
CA GLY A 226 -4.24 6.93 -10.51
C GLY A 226 -5.60 7.42 -11.00
N GLY A 227 -6.69 6.89 -10.42
CA GLY A 227 -8.07 7.27 -10.74
C GLY A 227 -8.74 6.42 -11.82
N GLN A 228 -8.08 5.37 -12.29
CA GLN A 228 -8.67 4.39 -13.21
C GLN A 228 -8.03 3.02 -12.98
N THR A 229 -8.83 1.98 -12.77
CA THR A 229 -8.33 0.60 -12.77
C THR A 229 -7.83 0.21 -14.15
N GLU A 230 -6.86 -0.73 -14.22
CA GLU A 230 -6.27 -1.17 -15.49
C GLU A 230 -6.67 -2.59 -15.84
N LEU A 231 -6.62 -2.90 -17.14
CA LEU A 231 -6.92 -4.23 -17.65
C LEU A 231 -5.74 -5.19 -17.47
N PRO A 232 -5.98 -6.44 -17.05
CA PRO A 232 -4.93 -7.48 -16.96
C PRO A 232 -4.11 -7.65 -18.23
N GLY A 233 -4.77 -7.66 -19.40
CA GLY A 233 -4.12 -7.81 -20.70
C GLY A 233 -3.20 -6.66 -21.10
N ASN A 234 -3.43 -5.45 -20.56
CA ASN A 234 -2.54 -4.31 -20.74
C ASN A 234 -1.25 -4.46 -19.95
N ILE A 235 -1.36 -4.98 -18.73
CA ILE A 235 -0.23 -5.07 -17.78
C ILE A 235 0.62 -6.32 -18.04
N TRP A 236 -0.02 -7.48 -18.19
CA TRP A 236 0.68 -8.76 -18.33
C TRP A 236 0.73 -9.29 -19.76
N GLY A 237 0.26 -8.49 -20.75
CA GLY A 237 0.18 -8.90 -22.14
C GLY A 237 -0.99 -9.84 -22.41
N GLY A 238 -1.16 -10.24 -23.68
CA GLY A 238 -2.26 -11.09 -24.11
C GLY A 238 -3.54 -10.35 -24.48
N GLY A 239 -3.60 -9.03 -24.24
CA GLY A 239 -4.71 -8.19 -24.68
C GLY A 239 -6.08 -8.69 -24.25
N GLU A 240 -7.04 -8.68 -25.17
CA GLU A 240 -8.44 -9.06 -24.91
C GLU A 240 -8.61 -10.53 -24.48
N ALA A 241 -7.76 -11.43 -24.96
CA ALA A 241 -7.80 -12.83 -24.54
C ALA A 241 -7.49 -12.95 -23.03
N LYS A 242 -6.50 -12.19 -22.54
CA LYS A 242 -6.15 -12.14 -21.13
C LYS A 242 -7.24 -11.48 -20.29
N ASN A 243 -7.89 -10.43 -20.79
CA ASN A 243 -9.00 -9.78 -20.09
C ASN A 243 -10.17 -10.73 -19.84
N ARG A 244 -10.47 -11.60 -20.80
CA ARG A 244 -11.54 -12.62 -20.68
C ARG A 244 -11.26 -13.69 -19.61
N GLU A 245 -10.01 -13.91 -19.23
CA GLU A 245 -9.68 -14.79 -18.10
C GLU A 245 -10.08 -14.18 -16.76
N TYR A 246 -10.21 -12.84 -16.68
CA TYR A 246 -10.50 -12.07 -15.46
C TYR A 246 -11.70 -11.13 -15.66
N PRO A 247 -12.91 -11.64 -15.96
CA PRO A 247 -14.07 -10.80 -16.28
C PRO A 247 -14.54 -9.93 -15.12
N TYR A 248 -14.09 -10.23 -13.90
CA TYR A 248 -14.33 -9.48 -12.66
C TYR A 248 -13.30 -8.35 -12.39
N LEU A 249 -12.38 -8.10 -13.32
CA LEU A 249 -11.36 -7.05 -13.26
C LEU A 249 -11.57 -6.03 -14.39
N PRO A 250 -12.64 -5.23 -14.35
CA PRO A 250 -12.90 -4.25 -15.39
C PRO A 250 -11.97 -3.05 -15.29
N GLN A 251 -11.77 -2.40 -16.42
CA GLN A 251 -11.27 -1.03 -16.45
C GLN A 251 -12.43 -0.10 -16.11
N LYS A 252 -12.26 0.71 -15.09
CA LYS A 252 -13.29 1.65 -14.63
C LYS A 252 -12.68 2.85 -13.92
N ASP A 253 -13.41 3.94 -13.88
CA ASP A 253 -13.02 5.12 -13.11
C ASP A 253 -13.06 4.86 -11.61
N ASP A 254 -12.07 5.40 -10.91
CA ASP A 254 -11.95 5.33 -9.47
C ASP A 254 -11.82 6.74 -8.87
N PRO A 255 -12.96 7.41 -8.64
CA PRO A 255 -12.94 8.75 -8.06
C PRO A 255 -12.37 8.75 -6.63
N TYR A 256 -12.49 7.66 -5.91
CA TYR A 256 -11.97 7.53 -4.55
C TYR A 256 -10.45 7.54 -4.49
N ASP A 257 -9.80 6.92 -5.49
CA ASP A 257 -8.34 6.98 -5.61
C ASP A 257 -7.88 8.40 -5.94
N LEU A 258 -8.58 9.12 -6.82
CA LEU A 258 -8.26 10.50 -7.18
C LEU A 258 -8.37 11.47 -6.01
N GLU A 259 -9.29 11.25 -5.08
CA GLU A 259 -9.45 12.07 -3.89
C GLU A 259 -8.38 11.84 -2.82
N ASN A 260 -7.61 10.77 -2.94
CA ASN A 260 -6.49 10.51 -2.03
C ASN A 260 -5.28 11.34 -2.46
N PRO A 261 -4.72 12.19 -1.59
CA PRO A 261 -3.61 13.07 -1.95
C PRO A 261 -2.33 12.32 -2.36
N TYR A 262 -2.24 11.03 -2.04
CA TYR A 262 -1.10 10.18 -2.38
C TYR A 262 -1.28 9.37 -3.68
N SER A 263 -2.41 9.52 -4.38
CA SER A 263 -2.68 8.81 -5.64
C SER A 263 -2.08 9.51 -6.86
N LEU A 264 -1.94 10.83 -6.80
CA LEU A 264 -1.24 11.66 -7.77
C LEU A 264 0.01 12.24 -7.10
N TYR A 265 1.16 11.59 -7.29
CA TYR A 265 2.41 11.97 -6.64
C TYR A 265 3.06 13.20 -7.28
N GLN A 266 2.79 13.44 -8.56
CA GLN A 266 3.41 14.53 -9.29
C GLN A 266 2.39 15.19 -10.22
N ILE A 267 2.28 16.50 -10.10
CA ILE A 267 1.56 17.37 -11.02
C ILE A 267 2.53 18.47 -11.43
N ILE A 268 2.72 18.64 -12.74
CA ILE A 268 3.53 19.73 -13.29
C ILE A 268 2.59 20.67 -14.01
N PHE A 269 2.41 21.86 -13.45
CA PHE A 269 1.63 22.92 -14.08
C PHE A 269 2.42 23.56 -15.22
N VAL A 270 1.84 23.65 -16.40
CA VAL A 270 2.41 24.28 -17.59
C VAL A 270 1.60 25.53 -17.92
N PRO A 271 2.16 26.74 -17.81
CA PRO A 271 1.43 27.97 -18.03
C PRO A 271 1.05 28.13 -19.52
N LYS A 272 -0.17 28.65 -19.77
CA LYS A 272 -0.59 29.00 -21.13
C LYS A 272 0.19 30.21 -21.67
N THR A 273 0.36 31.25 -20.85
CA THR A 273 1.15 32.43 -21.18
C THR A 273 2.49 32.34 -20.45
N VAL A 274 3.60 32.32 -21.18
CA VAL A 274 4.94 32.26 -20.63
C VAL A 274 5.58 33.66 -20.61
N ALA A 275 5.53 34.37 -21.71
CA ALA A 275 6.05 35.73 -21.79
C ALA A 275 5.34 36.67 -20.81
N GLY A 276 6.12 37.41 -20.01
CA GLY A 276 5.61 38.31 -18.96
C GLY A 276 5.07 37.62 -17.71
N SER A 277 5.16 36.29 -17.60
CA SER A 277 4.83 35.53 -16.40
C SER A 277 6.05 35.32 -15.51
N GLN A 278 5.84 34.71 -14.34
CA GLN A 278 6.94 34.28 -13.46
C GLN A 278 7.92 33.29 -14.11
N TYR A 279 7.55 32.70 -15.25
CA TYR A 279 8.36 31.78 -16.03
C TYR A 279 9.09 32.45 -17.19
N ASP A 280 8.84 33.74 -17.45
CA ASP A 280 9.50 34.51 -18.52
C ASP A 280 10.92 34.87 -18.10
N ALA A 281 11.88 34.66 -18.97
CA ALA A 281 13.30 34.87 -18.70
C ALA A 281 13.69 34.32 -17.31
N PRO A 282 13.60 33.06 -17.10
CA PRO A 282 13.66 32.38 -15.80
C PRO A 282 14.95 32.65 -15.03
N ASN A 283 15.95 33.16 -15.70
CA ASN A 283 17.21 33.51 -15.09
C ASN A 283 17.32 34.99 -14.73
N SER A 284 16.26 35.79 -14.97
CA SER A 284 16.19 37.14 -14.43
C SER A 284 16.09 37.05 -12.91
N GLY A 285 17.18 37.30 -12.19
CA GLY A 285 17.30 37.14 -10.74
C GLY A 285 18.14 35.93 -10.29
N LEU A 286 18.49 35.01 -11.18
CA LEU A 286 19.52 34.01 -10.94
C LEU A 286 20.90 34.58 -11.32
N GLY A 287 21.95 34.21 -10.59
CA GLY A 287 23.33 34.69 -10.81
C GLY A 287 23.93 34.22 -12.14
N GLU A 288 25.19 34.61 -12.40
CA GLU A 288 25.94 34.21 -13.59
C GLU A 288 26.08 32.68 -13.73
N TYR A 289 26.10 31.98 -12.61
CA TYR A 289 26.09 30.52 -12.54
C TYR A 289 24.88 30.02 -11.80
N ILE A 290 24.36 28.89 -12.27
CA ILE A 290 23.24 28.19 -11.67
C ILE A 290 23.61 26.74 -11.35
N VAL A 291 22.88 26.16 -10.44
CA VAL A 291 22.86 24.71 -10.18
C VAL A 291 21.56 24.16 -10.71
N ARG A 292 21.64 23.22 -11.62
CA ARG A 292 20.47 22.47 -12.13
C ARG A 292 20.43 21.08 -11.51
N ILE A 293 19.26 20.70 -11.08
CA ILE A 293 19.02 19.37 -10.51
C ILE A 293 18.93 18.34 -11.65
N VAL A 294 19.74 17.29 -11.54
CA VAL A 294 19.92 16.23 -12.54
C VAL A 294 19.93 14.86 -11.84
N ASN A 295 19.86 13.78 -12.62
CA ASN A 295 20.05 12.38 -12.15
C ASN A 295 19.11 11.93 -11.01
N LEU A 296 17.90 12.47 -10.95
CA LEU A 296 16.89 12.11 -9.94
C LEU A 296 15.71 11.33 -10.54
N THR A 297 15.13 10.48 -9.72
CA THR A 297 13.85 9.81 -10.01
C THR A 297 12.68 10.37 -9.19
N THR A 298 12.98 11.01 -8.04
CA THR A 298 11.97 11.60 -7.15
C THR A 298 12.34 13.03 -6.78
N TYR A 299 13.10 13.20 -5.70
CA TYR A 299 13.61 14.49 -5.22
C TYR A 299 14.93 14.28 -4.50
N CYS A 300 15.71 15.35 -4.31
CA CYS A 300 16.81 15.39 -3.37
C CYS A 300 16.54 16.38 -2.22
N ASN A 301 17.16 16.11 -1.09
CA ASN A 301 17.07 17.01 0.05
C ASN A 301 17.95 18.24 -0.14
N VAL A 302 17.39 19.41 0.14
CA VAL A 302 18.16 20.65 0.35
C VAL A 302 18.46 20.76 1.84
N ARG A 303 19.73 20.92 2.19
CA ARG A 303 20.17 20.90 3.58
C ARG A 303 20.74 22.23 4.02
N SER A 304 20.80 22.46 5.33
CA SER A 304 21.34 23.68 5.93
C SER A 304 22.88 23.77 5.91
N GLY A 305 23.57 22.70 5.50
CA GLY A 305 25.02 22.61 5.42
C GLY A 305 25.49 21.45 4.51
N PRO A 306 26.81 21.38 4.21
CA PRO A 306 27.38 20.48 3.23
C PRO A 306 27.61 19.06 3.79
N GLY A 307 26.52 18.31 4.04
CA GLY A 307 26.61 16.93 4.53
C GLY A 307 25.26 16.37 4.94
N THR A 308 25.17 15.05 5.01
CA THR A 308 23.93 14.33 5.41
C THR A 308 23.57 14.49 6.89
N ASN A 309 24.49 14.95 7.72
CA ASN A 309 24.30 15.27 9.13
C ASN A 309 23.63 16.63 9.38
N TYR A 310 23.51 17.48 8.36
CA TYR A 310 22.83 18.77 8.47
C TYR A 310 21.31 18.62 8.26
N SER A 311 20.54 19.53 8.86
CA SER A 311 19.08 19.53 8.78
C SER A 311 18.57 19.68 7.36
N ILE A 312 17.49 18.98 7.03
CA ILE A 312 16.76 19.15 5.78
C ILE A 312 15.91 20.41 5.90
N ILE A 313 16.11 21.36 4.96
CA ILE A 313 15.38 22.63 4.89
C ILE A 313 14.38 22.67 3.73
N GLY A 314 14.39 21.65 2.88
CA GLY A 314 13.46 21.50 1.78
C GLY A 314 13.86 20.40 0.80
N SER A 315 13.16 20.37 -0.32
CA SER A 315 13.37 19.39 -1.40
C SER A 315 13.55 20.11 -2.73
N ALA A 316 14.38 19.55 -3.60
CA ALA A 316 14.57 19.96 -4.97
C ALA A 316 14.26 18.79 -5.92
N TYR A 317 13.62 19.07 -7.05
CA TYR A 317 13.12 18.11 -8.01
C TYR A 317 13.92 18.16 -9.31
N LEU A 318 13.86 17.10 -10.09
CA LEU A 318 14.56 17.02 -11.37
C LEU A 318 14.20 18.22 -12.26
N GLY A 319 15.24 18.95 -12.73
CA GLY A 319 15.09 20.13 -13.58
C GLY A 319 15.00 21.47 -12.83
N ASP A 320 14.81 21.46 -11.51
CA ASP A 320 14.88 22.69 -10.71
C ASP A 320 16.24 23.39 -10.90
N THR A 321 16.23 24.72 -10.86
CA THR A 321 17.44 25.54 -10.94
C THR A 321 17.50 26.56 -9.81
N PHE A 322 18.70 26.74 -9.29
CA PHE A 322 18.99 27.65 -8.18
C PHE A 322 20.20 28.51 -8.52
N THR A 323 20.27 29.75 -8.03
CA THR A 323 21.50 30.52 -8.09
C THR A 323 22.62 29.76 -7.39
N TRP A 324 23.71 29.48 -8.08
CA TRP A 324 24.92 28.94 -7.49
C TRP A 324 25.62 30.04 -6.67
N LEU A 325 25.97 29.74 -5.46
CA LEU A 325 26.70 30.64 -4.56
C LEU A 325 28.14 30.17 -4.36
N ASP A 326 28.35 28.87 -4.17
CA ASP A 326 29.65 28.28 -3.91
C ASP A 326 29.61 26.74 -4.08
N SER A 327 30.78 26.09 -3.98
CA SER A 327 30.91 24.64 -3.91
C SER A 327 31.89 24.28 -2.79
N VAL A 328 31.46 23.40 -1.92
CA VAL A 328 32.20 22.99 -0.71
C VAL A 328 32.40 21.48 -0.74
N THR A 329 33.63 21.03 -0.54
CA THR A 329 33.92 19.61 -0.31
C THR A 329 34.02 19.37 1.20
N ASN A 330 33.23 18.43 1.71
CA ASN A 330 33.22 18.09 3.14
C ASN A 330 34.36 17.10 3.50
N ASP A 331 34.50 16.80 4.78
CA ASP A 331 35.53 15.89 5.30
C ASP A 331 35.47 14.46 4.77
N LYS A 332 34.34 14.08 4.16
CA LYS A 332 34.13 12.78 3.50
C LYS A 332 34.54 12.79 2.03
N GLY A 333 34.98 13.91 1.50
CA GLY A 333 35.30 14.08 0.07
C GLY A 333 34.07 14.30 -0.82
N GLU A 334 32.87 14.50 -0.25
CA GLU A 334 31.65 14.78 -0.99
C GLU A 334 31.59 16.26 -1.37
N THR A 335 31.33 16.57 -2.64
CA THR A 335 31.14 17.96 -3.08
C THR A 335 29.67 18.34 -2.97
N TRP A 336 29.42 19.50 -2.36
CA TRP A 336 28.10 20.08 -2.17
C TRP A 336 28.06 21.47 -2.78
N HIS A 337 27.04 21.75 -3.59
CA HIS A 337 26.78 23.07 -4.14
C HIS A 337 25.94 23.88 -3.15
N LYS A 338 26.47 25.03 -2.75
CA LYS A 338 25.75 26.05 -1.99
C LYS A 338 24.91 26.86 -2.96
N VAL A 339 23.63 26.98 -2.70
CA VAL A 339 22.64 27.64 -3.56
C VAL A 339 21.78 28.62 -2.75
N ASP A 340 21.21 29.61 -3.45
CA ASP A 340 20.11 30.39 -2.88
C ASP A 340 18.85 29.53 -2.92
N TYR A 341 18.38 29.11 -1.74
CA TYR A 341 17.15 28.37 -1.57
C TYR A 341 16.13 29.21 -0.81
N LYS A 342 15.21 29.87 -1.56
CA LYS A 342 14.15 30.72 -1.01
C LYS A 342 14.69 31.87 -0.12
N GLY A 343 15.78 32.51 -0.57
CA GLY A 343 16.45 33.60 0.16
C GLY A 343 17.35 33.14 1.31
N SER A 344 17.60 31.84 1.44
CA SER A 344 18.51 31.26 2.43
C SER A 344 19.55 30.37 1.78
N ASN A 345 20.67 30.13 2.49
CA ASN A 345 21.69 29.21 2.01
C ASN A 345 21.18 27.77 2.09
N GLY A 346 21.08 27.09 0.95
CA GLY A 346 20.82 25.66 0.83
C GLY A 346 22.05 24.91 0.30
N TYR A 347 22.17 23.63 0.63
CA TYR A 347 23.24 22.77 0.13
C TYR A 347 22.66 21.53 -0.53
N ILE A 348 23.14 21.23 -1.74
CA ILE A 348 22.71 20.08 -2.56
C ILE A 348 23.95 19.33 -3.00
N ILE A 349 23.96 18.02 -2.84
CA ILE A 349 25.10 17.18 -3.24
C ILE A 349 25.27 17.17 -4.75
N SER A 350 26.51 17.22 -5.23
CA SER A 350 26.84 17.29 -6.65
C SER A 350 26.37 16.10 -7.48
N ASP A 351 26.13 14.94 -6.87
CA ASP A 351 25.61 13.74 -7.56
C ASP A 351 24.23 14.00 -8.20
N TYR A 352 23.45 14.90 -7.61
CA TYR A 352 22.11 15.29 -8.08
C TYR A 352 22.04 16.72 -8.57
N ALA A 353 23.17 17.43 -8.65
CA ALA A 353 23.19 18.86 -8.94
C ALA A 353 24.39 19.21 -9.84
N GLN A 354 24.13 19.86 -10.96
CA GLN A 354 25.15 20.27 -11.91
C GLN A 354 25.28 21.79 -11.97
N LYS A 355 26.48 22.32 -11.68
CA LYS A 355 26.81 23.73 -11.90
C LYS A 355 26.96 24.00 -13.41
N MET A 356 26.32 25.07 -13.90
CA MET A 356 26.43 25.50 -15.29
C MET A 356 26.36 27.03 -15.43
N LYS A 357 26.81 27.58 -16.56
CA LYS A 357 26.68 29.00 -16.85
C LYS A 357 25.21 29.33 -17.14
N ASN A 358 24.76 30.44 -16.63
CA ASN A 358 23.43 30.98 -16.86
C ASN A 358 23.41 31.87 -18.10
N ASP A 359 23.33 31.27 -19.31
CA ASP A 359 23.30 32.01 -20.57
C ASP A 359 22.06 31.69 -21.42
N GLY A 360 21.47 32.67 -22.09
CA GLY A 360 20.27 32.58 -22.92
C GLY A 360 18.96 32.43 -22.11
N PHE A 361 17.92 31.88 -22.75
CA PHE A 361 16.63 31.60 -22.14
C PHE A 361 16.67 30.22 -21.46
N ILE A 362 16.97 30.17 -20.18
CA ILE A 362 17.05 28.92 -19.39
C ILE A 362 15.87 28.85 -18.44
N TYR A 363 14.93 27.93 -18.68
CA TYR A 363 13.71 27.84 -17.88
C TYR A 363 13.92 27.09 -16.58
N ASN A 364 13.51 27.69 -15.45
CA ASN A 364 13.34 27.01 -14.16
C ASN A 364 12.02 26.21 -14.17
N HIS A 365 11.76 25.49 -15.27
CA HIS A 365 10.55 24.73 -15.47
C HIS A 365 10.85 23.56 -16.43
N PRO A 366 10.77 22.30 -15.97
CA PRO A 366 11.27 21.17 -16.72
C PRO A 366 10.54 20.97 -18.07
N VAL A 367 9.23 21.20 -18.12
CA VAL A 367 8.46 21.06 -19.36
C VAL A 367 8.76 22.20 -20.34
N LEU A 368 8.93 23.44 -19.87
CA LEU A 368 9.31 24.54 -20.75
C LEU A 368 10.71 24.33 -21.33
N THR A 369 11.65 23.78 -20.55
CA THR A 369 12.97 23.38 -21.03
C THR A 369 12.88 22.29 -22.10
N ASP A 370 12.05 21.27 -21.92
CA ASP A 370 11.85 20.21 -22.92
C ASP A 370 11.19 20.78 -24.20
N LEU A 371 10.16 21.63 -24.06
CA LEU A 371 9.54 22.32 -25.19
C LEU A 371 10.54 23.20 -25.96
N GLN A 372 11.41 23.93 -25.25
CA GLN A 372 12.48 24.74 -25.84
C GLN A 372 13.45 23.89 -26.66
N ASN A 373 13.90 22.76 -26.09
CA ASN A 373 14.83 21.85 -26.80
C ASN A 373 14.18 21.28 -28.07
N ARG A 374 12.91 20.84 -27.96
CA ARG A 374 12.15 20.30 -29.12
C ARG A 374 11.87 21.38 -30.18
N ALA A 375 11.58 22.59 -29.75
CA ALA A 375 11.39 23.72 -30.65
C ALA A 375 12.73 24.05 -31.39
N TYR A 376 13.86 24.05 -30.70
CA TYR A 376 15.16 24.23 -31.29
C TYR A 376 15.46 23.16 -32.36
N GLU A 377 15.27 21.87 -32.03
CA GLU A 377 15.51 20.77 -32.98
C GLU A 377 14.58 20.89 -34.21
N LYS A 378 13.33 21.26 -34.02
CA LYS A 378 12.37 21.43 -35.13
C LYS A 378 12.73 22.62 -36.01
N LEU A 379 13.09 23.75 -35.42
CA LEU A 379 13.52 24.94 -36.19
C LEU A 379 14.82 24.67 -36.95
N LYS A 380 15.78 24.03 -36.31
CA LYS A 380 17.07 23.65 -36.95
C LYS A 380 16.84 22.68 -38.12
N SER A 381 15.98 21.68 -37.95
CA SER A 381 15.64 20.75 -39.02
C SER A 381 14.89 21.41 -40.19
N SER A 382 14.20 22.54 -39.93
CA SER A 382 13.55 23.35 -40.97
C SER A 382 14.50 24.38 -41.64
N GLY A 383 15.82 24.31 -41.36
CA GLY A 383 16.82 25.14 -41.98
C GLY A 383 17.03 26.52 -41.32
N LYS A 384 16.51 26.72 -40.11
CA LYS A 384 16.76 27.96 -39.36
C LYS A 384 18.18 27.98 -38.78
N ASN A 385 18.85 29.12 -38.87
CA ASN A 385 20.19 29.30 -38.32
C ASN A 385 20.14 29.68 -36.84
N ILE A 386 20.00 28.68 -35.98
CA ILE A 386 19.94 28.82 -34.51
C ILE A 386 21.14 28.07 -33.93
N ALA A 387 21.93 28.73 -33.10
CA ALA A 387 23.17 28.13 -32.57
C ALA A 387 22.92 27.13 -31.46
N LYS A 388 22.00 27.43 -30.53
CA LYS A 388 21.72 26.63 -29.31
C LYS A 388 20.26 26.73 -28.92
N ALA A 389 19.81 25.76 -28.12
CA ALA A 389 18.41 25.70 -27.64
C ALA A 389 18.02 26.95 -26.81
N THR A 390 18.97 27.52 -26.07
CA THR A 390 18.73 28.73 -25.27
C THR A 390 18.54 30.00 -26.13
N ASP A 391 18.71 29.93 -27.44
CA ASP A 391 18.35 31.00 -28.37
C ASP A 391 16.85 30.97 -28.78
N VAL A 392 16.07 30.00 -28.25
CA VAL A 392 14.63 29.88 -28.47
C VAL A 392 13.88 30.30 -27.22
N LYS A 393 13.03 31.34 -27.32
CA LYS A 393 12.16 31.82 -26.27
C LYS A 393 10.76 31.25 -26.46
N ILE A 394 10.20 30.60 -25.45
CA ILE A 394 8.79 30.22 -25.44
C ILE A 394 7.94 31.46 -25.08
N ILE A 395 7.03 31.83 -25.94
CA ILE A 395 6.10 32.96 -25.72
C ILE A 395 4.83 32.46 -25.04
N SER A 396 4.25 31.39 -25.59
CA SER A 396 3.04 30.76 -25.04
C SER A 396 2.98 29.28 -25.37
N VAL A 397 2.29 28.54 -24.53
CA VAL A 397 1.81 27.18 -24.81
C VAL A 397 0.34 27.29 -25.18
N ASN A 398 0.05 27.28 -26.47
CA ASN A 398 -1.30 27.52 -27.01
C ASN A 398 -2.24 26.36 -26.73
N SER A 399 -1.72 25.14 -26.84
CA SER A 399 -2.42 23.91 -26.43
C SER A 399 -1.43 22.87 -25.91
N LEU A 400 -1.90 22.07 -24.95
CA LEU A 400 -1.23 20.87 -24.48
C LEU A 400 -2.32 19.81 -24.27
N THR A 401 -2.23 18.70 -25.00
CA THR A 401 -3.25 17.66 -25.02
C THR A 401 -2.61 16.29 -24.94
N ASN A 402 -3.40 15.27 -24.53
CA ASN A 402 -2.96 13.89 -24.58
C ASN A 402 -2.65 13.47 -26.02
N GLY A 403 -1.53 12.83 -26.22
CA GLY A 403 -1.08 12.30 -27.49
C GLY A 403 -1.37 10.80 -27.63
N GLN A 404 -0.36 10.00 -27.90
CA GLN A 404 -0.49 8.57 -28.10
C GLN A 404 -0.79 7.85 -26.76
N GLN A 405 -1.84 7.02 -26.75
CA GLN A 405 -2.11 6.10 -25.63
C GLN A 405 -1.06 4.98 -25.57
N ARG A 406 -0.74 4.51 -24.37
CA ARG A 406 0.13 3.35 -24.18
C ARG A 406 -0.49 2.06 -24.73
N TRP A 407 -1.80 1.92 -24.58
CA TRP A 407 -2.61 0.79 -25.06
C TRP A 407 -3.80 1.30 -25.88
N PRO A 408 -3.59 1.56 -27.20
CA PRO A 408 -4.63 2.13 -28.03
C PRO A 408 -5.89 1.24 -28.10
N GLY A 409 -7.07 1.87 -28.09
CA GLY A 409 -8.35 1.18 -28.20
C GLY A 409 -8.87 0.52 -26.92
N THR A 410 -8.12 0.59 -25.80
CA THR A 410 -8.55 -0.04 -24.53
C THR A 410 -9.28 0.90 -23.58
N GLY A 411 -9.36 2.21 -23.88
CA GLY A 411 -9.93 3.21 -22.97
C GLY A 411 -9.00 3.60 -21.82
N SER A 412 -7.78 3.04 -21.74
CA SER A 412 -6.79 3.41 -20.71
C SER A 412 -6.39 4.88 -20.81
N ARG A 413 -6.38 5.58 -19.68
CA ARG A 413 -5.91 6.97 -19.59
C ARG A 413 -4.38 7.08 -19.39
N CYS A 414 -3.63 6.06 -19.77
CA CYS A 414 -2.18 6.08 -19.76
C CYS A 414 -1.65 6.52 -21.13
N TYR A 415 -0.98 7.65 -21.18
CA TYR A 415 -0.43 8.22 -22.42
C TYR A 415 1.10 8.15 -22.40
N VAL A 416 1.68 7.90 -23.57
CA VAL A 416 3.12 7.84 -23.76
C VAL A 416 3.68 9.13 -24.34
N THR A 417 2.80 9.96 -24.95
CA THR A 417 3.16 11.30 -25.46
C THR A 417 2.08 12.32 -25.10
N ALA A 418 2.45 13.60 -25.19
CA ALA A 418 1.53 14.73 -25.24
C ALA A 418 1.81 15.57 -26.49
N ASN A 419 0.79 16.19 -27.05
CA ASN A 419 0.91 17.11 -28.19
C ASN A 419 0.83 18.53 -27.66
N ALA A 420 1.80 19.36 -28.03
CA ALA A 420 1.85 20.78 -27.66
C ALA A 420 1.88 21.64 -28.92
N ASN A 421 1.08 22.70 -28.93
CA ASN A 421 1.26 23.81 -29.86
C ASN A 421 1.83 24.99 -29.08
N VAL A 422 2.98 25.52 -29.52
CA VAL A 422 3.69 26.59 -28.82
C VAL A 422 4.01 27.73 -29.78
N THR A 423 3.92 28.96 -29.28
CA THR A 423 4.47 30.13 -29.96
C THR A 423 5.87 30.39 -29.42
N VAL A 424 6.84 30.43 -30.30
CA VAL A 424 8.23 30.68 -29.95
C VAL A 424 8.78 31.90 -30.70
N GLN A 425 9.75 32.60 -30.09
CA GLN A 425 10.62 33.57 -30.72
C GLN A 425 12.02 33.00 -30.72
N TYR A 426 12.74 33.12 -31.85
CA TYR A 426 14.09 32.57 -31.98
C TYR A 426 15.09 33.62 -32.50
N TYR A 427 16.31 33.49 -32.06
CA TYR A 427 17.42 34.44 -32.31
C TYR A 427 18.54 33.77 -33.09
N PRO A 428 19.34 34.54 -33.92
CA PRO A 428 19.40 36.02 -33.95
C PRO A 428 18.29 36.70 -34.77
N GLU A 429 17.46 35.97 -35.52
CA GLU A 429 16.46 36.57 -36.42
C GLU A 429 15.39 37.39 -35.69
N GLY A 430 15.10 37.12 -34.44
CA GLY A 430 14.03 37.77 -33.68
C GLY A 430 12.62 37.42 -34.15
N SER A 431 12.50 36.46 -35.06
CA SER A 431 11.23 36.03 -35.66
C SER A 431 10.42 35.16 -34.72
N SER A 432 9.10 35.23 -34.83
CA SER A 432 8.17 34.35 -34.06
C SER A 432 7.45 33.39 -34.99
N THR A 433 7.14 32.18 -34.47
CA THR A 433 6.42 31.17 -35.22
C THR A 433 5.66 30.23 -34.25
N ASN A 434 4.62 29.57 -34.76
CA ASN A 434 3.93 28.51 -34.04
C ASN A 434 4.51 27.15 -34.46
N LEU A 435 4.67 26.28 -33.47
CA LEU A 435 5.22 24.95 -33.66
C LEU A 435 4.32 23.90 -32.98
N ASP A 436 4.00 22.84 -33.71
CA ASP A 436 3.43 21.64 -33.14
C ASP A 436 4.58 20.72 -32.71
N LEU A 437 4.59 20.38 -31.43
CA LEU A 437 5.64 19.57 -30.79
C LEU A 437 5.00 18.33 -30.14
N VAL A 438 5.79 17.29 -30.03
CA VAL A 438 5.40 16.08 -29.29
C VAL A 438 6.32 15.94 -28.08
N LEU A 439 5.75 15.99 -26.89
CA LEU A 439 6.43 15.68 -25.64
C LEU A 439 6.38 14.17 -25.39
N GLU A 440 7.49 13.56 -25.08
CA GLU A 440 7.52 12.20 -24.58
C GLU A 440 7.17 12.21 -23.10
N LEU A 441 6.13 11.48 -22.72
CA LEU A 441 5.79 11.22 -21.32
C LEU A 441 6.40 9.91 -20.82
N MET A 442 6.77 9.01 -21.74
CA MET A 442 7.49 7.77 -21.49
C MET A 442 8.54 7.54 -22.58
N LYS A 443 9.72 7.07 -22.22
CA LYS A 443 10.77 6.78 -23.20
C LYS A 443 10.49 5.47 -23.94
N LYS A 444 10.60 5.48 -25.26
CA LYS A 444 10.51 4.27 -26.09
C LYS A 444 11.75 3.41 -25.86
N THR A 445 11.56 2.12 -25.64
CA THR A 445 12.66 1.16 -25.48
C THR A 445 13.12 0.61 -26.84
N SER A 446 14.35 0.08 -26.90
CA SER A 446 14.86 -0.57 -28.10
C SER A 446 14.03 -1.77 -28.56
N SER A 447 13.29 -2.42 -27.66
CA SER A 447 12.38 -3.53 -27.96
C SER A 447 10.99 -3.07 -28.43
N GLY A 448 10.77 -1.75 -28.63
CA GLY A 448 9.50 -1.18 -29.07
C GLY A 448 8.47 -0.93 -27.97
N GLY A 449 8.75 -1.31 -26.72
CA GLY A 449 7.93 -0.99 -25.55
C GLY A 449 8.17 0.43 -25.03
N TYR A 450 7.64 0.72 -23.85
CA TYR A 450 7.83 2.03 -23.18
C TYR A 450 8.40 1.83 -21.78
N SER A 451 9.47 2.57 -21.49
CA SER A 451 10.07 2.70 -20.16
C SER A 451 9.36 3.80 -19.38
N GLN A 452 9.21 3.61 -18.08
CA GLN A 452 8.72 4.65 -17.17
C GLN A 452 9.82 5.70 -16.86
N SER A 453 11.08 5.42 -17.19
CA SER A 453 12.19 6.37 -16.99
C SER A 453 11.96 7.63 -17.81
N HIS A 454 12.04 8.79 -17.15
CA HIS A 454 11.89 10.10 -17.78
C HIS A 454 12.76 11.12 -17.04
N GLU A 455 13.11 12.24 -17.70
CA GLU A 455 14.00 13.24 -17.11
C GLU A 455 13.38 13.98 -15.92
N TYR A 456 12.09 14.29 -15.98
CA TYR A 456 11.40 15.11 -14.98
C TYR A 456 10.09 14.46 -14.45
N LEU A 457 9.71 13.27 -14.93
CA LEU A 457 8.57 12.53 -14.43
C LEU A 457 9.03 11.35 -13.57
N ASN A 458 8.36 11.15 -12.44
CA ASN A 458 8.68 10.08 -11.50
C ASN A 458 8.53 8.71 -12.18
N SER A 459 9.64 7.98 -12.30
CA SER A 459 9.69 6.67 -12.94
C SER A 459 8.97 5.56 -12.17
N ASN A 460 8.65 5.76 -10.89
CA ASN A 460 7.88 4.81 -10.10
C ASN A 460 6.38 4.86 -10.41
N LEU A 461 5.92 5.89 -11.14
CA LEU A 461 4.52 6.09 -11.50
C LEU A 461 4.28 5.69 -12.94
N SER A 462 3.19 4.97 -13.21
CA SER A 462 2.97 4.30 -14.49
C SER A 462 1.86 4.90 -15.36
N MET A 463 1.04 5.81 -14.83
CA MET A 463 -0.06 6.46 -15.55
C MET A 463 0.25 7.94 -15.74
N ARG A 464 0.23 8.41 -16.98
CA ARG A 464 0.60 9.77 -17.36
C ARG A 464 -0.41 10.35 -18.31
N GLY A 465 -0.69 11.63 -18.14
CA GLY A 465 -1.63 12.33 -19.00
C GLY A 465 -1.56 13.84 -18.83
N VAL A 466 -2.38 14.53 -19.59
CA VAL A 466 -2.53 15.98 -19.56
C VAL A 466 -3.98 16.32 -19.31
N ARG A 467 -4.21 17.36 -18.51
CA ARG A 467 -5.54 17.97 -18.30
C ARG A 467 -5.48 19.49 -18.33
N ASN A 468 -6.61 20.12 -18.62
CA ASN A 468 -6.73 21.58 -18.54
C ASN A 468 -6.71 22.02 -17.08
N ALA A 469 -6.09 23.18 -16.82
CA ALA A 469 -6.08 23.84 -15.53
C ALA A 469 -6.32 25.34 -15.70
N GLN A 470 -6.68 26.02 -14.62
CA GLN A 470 -6.83 27.47 -14.66
C GLN A 470 -5.51 28.14 -15.03
N GLY A 471 -5.49 28.91 -16.09
CA GLY A 471 -4.29 29.61 -16.58
C GLY A 471 -3.28 28.76 -17.35
N GLY A 472 -3.57 27.46 -17.57
CA GLY A 472 -2.64 26.56 -18.25
C GLY A 472 -3.11 25.13 -18.37
N TYR A 473 -2.17 24.23 -18.19
CA TYR A 473 -2.33 22.79 -18.32
C TYR A 473 -1.59 22.11 -17.16
N GLU A 474 -1.96 20.88 -16.86
CA GLU A 474 -1.26 20.03 -15.90
C GLU A 474 -0.83 18.73 -16.58
N ILE A 475 0.45 18.42 -16.50
CA ILE A 475 0.93 17.05 -16.75
C ILE A 475 0.81 16.30 -15.44
N THR A 476 0.00 15.24 -15.45
CA THR A 476 -0.24 14.37 -14.30
C THR A 476 0.59 13.09 -14.43
N ASN A 477 1.21 12.67 -13.34
CA ASN A 477 1.96 11.44 -13.25
C ASN A 477 1.55 10.70 -11.96
N GLY A 478 0.76 9.66 -12.11
CA GLY A 478 0.14 8.91 -11.02
C GLY A 478 0.25 7.39 -11.20
N ARG A 479 -0.54 6.65 -10.46
CA ARG A 479 -0.58 5.19 -10.41
C ARG A 479 0.73 4.57 -9.89
N TYR A 480 0.73 4.14 -8.65
CA TYR A 480 1.84 3.39 -8.07
C TYR A 480 1.47 1.90 -8.03
N GLY A 481 2.19 1.11 -8.84
CA GLY A 481 1.90 -0.29 -9.09
C GLY A 481 1.18 -0.54 -10.43
N HIS A 482 0.58 -1.72 -10.59
CA HIS A 482 -0.02 -2.13 -11.87
C HIS A 482 -1.44 -1.57 -12.12
N GLY A 483 -2.14 -1.13 -11.07
CA GLY A 483 -3.48 -0.55 -11.19
C GLY A 483 -4.62 -1.55 -11.46
N VAL A 484 -4.36 -2.85 -11.53
CA VAL A 484 -5.38 -3.89 -11.74
C VAL A 484 -6.02 -4.26 -10.42
N GLY A 485 -7.35 -4.35 -10.36
CA GLY A 485 -8.11 -4.72 -9.16
C GLY A 485 -8.19 -3.58 -8.15
N MET A 486 -8.03 -3.89 -6.85
CA MET A 486 -8.26 -2.93 -5.79
C MET A 486 -7.11 -1.91 -5.66
N SER A 487 -7.44 -0.61 -5.62
CA SER A 487 -6.54 0.42 -5.15
C SER A 487 -6.55 0.48 -3.62
N GLN A 488 -5.38 0.38 -2.99
CA GLN A 488 -5.25 0.53 -1.54
C GLN A 488 -5.59 1.96 -1.09
N ARG A 489 -5.21 2.97 -1.89
CA ARG A 489 -5.56 4.38 -1.62
C ARG A 489 -7.03 4.68 -1.87
N GLY A 490 -7.63 4.11 -2.91
CA GLY A 490 -9.07 4.21 -3.15
C GLY A 490 -9.87 3.54 -2.02
N ALA A 491 -9.48 2.33 -1.59
CA ALA A 491 -10.08 1.64 -0.46
C ALA A 491 -9.96 2.45 0.86
N GLN A 492 -8.80 3.10 1.08
CA GLN A 492 -8.62 4.02 2.21
C GLN A 492 -9.65 5.15 2.17
N THR A 493 -9.77 5.86 1.04
CA THR A 493 -10.71 6.98 0.89
C THR A 493 -12.16 6.54 1.05
N MET A 494 -12.53 5.40 0.44
CA MET A 494 -13.87 4.82 0.59
C MET A 494 -14.23 4.57 2.06
N ALA A 495 -13.31 3.97 2.82
CA ALA A 495 -13.53 3.69 4.24
C ALA A 495 -13.51 4.96 5.09
N GLU A 496 -12.57 5.88 4.86
CA GLU A 496 -12.31 7.04 5.72
C GLU A 496 -13.30 8.18 5.50
N LYS A 497 -13.52 8.57 4.23
CA LYS A 497 -14.40 9.69 3.89
C LYS A 497 -15.86 9.29 3.64
N TYR A 498 -16.07 8.08 3.10
CA TYR A 498 -17.39 7.62 2.66
C TYR A 498 -18.01 6.55 3.55
N ASN A 499 -17.32 6.19 4.65
CA ASN A 499 -17.76 5.15 5.60
C ASN A 499 -18.20 3.84 4.92
N LYS A 500 -17.53 3.48 3.82
CA LYS A 500 -17.81 2.25 3.10
C LYS A 500 -17.30 1.04 3.86
N SER A 501 -18.13 0.01 3.98
CA SER A 501 -17.75 -1.30 4.52
C SER A 501 -16.77 -2.01 3.56
N TYR A 502 -15.99 -2.96 4.08
CA TYR A 502 -15.09 -3.76 3.24
C TYR A 502 -15.82 -4.51 2.13
N GLN A 503 -17.07 -4.95 2.35
CA GLN A 503 -17.90 -5.59 1.32
C GLN A 503 -18.22 -4.61 0.18
N GLU A 504 -18.60 -3.35 0.49
CA GLU A 504 -18.85 -2.32 -0.52
C GLU A 504 -17.57 -1.98 -1.29
N ILE A 505 -16.43 -1.92 -0.61
CA ILE A 505 -15.13 -1.70 -1.22
C ILE A 505 -14.81 -2.84 -2.20
N LEU A 506 -14.95 -4.08 -1.77
CA LEU A 506 -14.72 -5.26 -2.62
C LEU A 506 -15.68 -5.31 -3.80
N ALA A 507 -16.98 -5.04 -3.59
CA ALA A 507 -17.98 -5.00 -4.65
C ALA A 507 -17.68 -3.90 -5.69
N PHE A 508 -17.09 -2.77 -5.26
CA PHE A 508 -16.64 -1.72 -6.17
C PHE A 508 -15.52 -2.20 -7.08
N TYR A 509 -14.46 -2.83 -6.55
CA TYR A 509 -13.31 -3.22 -7.34
C TYR A 509 -13.47 -4.56 -8.08
N PHE A 510 -14.33 -5.45 -7.61
CA PHE A 510 -14.55 -6.80 -8.14
C PHE A 510 -16.04 -7.04 -8.41
N PRO A 511 -16.63 -6.33 -9.38
CA PRO A 511 -18.07 -6.46 -9.65
C PRO A 511 -18.43 -7.87 -10.12
N GLY A 512 -19.63 -8.33 -9.74
CA GLY A 512 -20.16 -9.65 -10.11
C GLY A 512 -19.57 -10.81 -9.32
N THR A 513 -18.67 -10.55 -8.36
CA THR A 513 -18.13 -11.57 -7.45
C THR A 513 -19.02 -11.73 -6.22
N LYS A 514 -18.83 -12.84 -5.52
CA LYS A 514 -19.50 -13.14 -4.26
C LYS A 514 -18.47 -13.34 -3.16
N LEU A 515 -18.72 -12.75 -2.00
CA LEU A 515 -17.93 -13.01 -0.80
C LEU A 515 -18.36 -14.38 -0.24
N THR A 516 -17.41 -15.28 -0.05
CA THR A 516 -17.66 -16.69 0.30
C THR A 516 -16.71 -17.10 1.43
N ASP A 517 -17.21 -17.86 2.39
CA ASP A 517 -16.35 -18.51 3.38
C ASP A 517 -15.70 -19.75 2.77
N ILE A 518 -14.38 -19.81 2.76
CA ILE A 518 -13.59 -20.87 2.11
C ILE A 518 -13.76 -22.24 2.76
N ASN A 519 -14.13 -22.29 4.06
CA ASN A 519 -14.26 -23.52 4.82
C ASN A 519 -15.65 -24.17 4.64
N SER A 520 -16.69 -23.35 4.54
CA SER A 520 -18.07 -23.83 4.37
C SER A 520 -18.56 -23.78 2.92
N GLY A 521 -17.89 -23.04 2.03
CA GLY A 521 -18.38 -22.75 0.68
C GLY A 521 -19.64 -21.88 0.64
N GLN A 522 -20.11 -21.40 1.79
CA GLN A 522 -21.30 -20.57 1.89
C GLN A 522 -20.98 -19.12 1.53
N GLN A 523 -21.92 -18.48 0.82
CA GLN A 523 -21.82 -17.05 0.52
C GLN A 523 -21.91 -16.25 1.81
N VAL A 524 -20.97 -15.35 2.04
CA VAL A 524 -21.05 -14.32 3.07
C VAL A 524 -21.91 -13.18 2.50
N PRO A 525 -23.03 -12.83 3.12
CA PRO A 525 -23.89 -11.78 2.58
C PRO A 525 -23.16 -10.46 2.41
N GLY A 526 -23.33 -9.83 1.24
CA GLY A 526 -22.82 -8.49 0.95
C GLY A 526 -23.76 -7.38 1.40
N PRO A 527 -23.31 -6.14 1.47
CA PRO A 527 -24.16 -4.98 1.78
C PRO A 527 -25.09 -4.66 0.61
N GLY A 528 -26.07 -5.41 0.35
CA GLY A 528 -27.00 -5.27 -0.78
C GLY A 528 -27.55 -6.60 -1.31
N ASP A 529 -27.01 -7.71 -0.87
CA ASP A 529 -27.66 -8.99 -0.99
C ASP A 529 -28.86 -8.94 -0.04
N ASN A 530 -29.99 -8.42 -0.53
CA ASN A 530 -31.26 -8.63 0.13
C ASN A 530 -31.61 -10.12 0.00
N PRO A 531 -31.46 -10.94 1.04
CA PRO A 531 -32.31 -12.11 1.13
C PRO A 531 -33.74 -11.56 1.17
N GLU A 532 -34.70 -12.29 0.69
CA GLU A 532 -36.11 -11.89 0.59
C GLU A 532 -36.58 -10.94 1.71
N PRO A 533 -37.40 -9.89 1.40
CA PRO A 533 -37.83 -8.92 2.40
C PRO A 533 -38.34 -9.63 3.64
N GLY A 534 -37.63 -9.49 4.79
CA GLY A 534 -38.01 -10.06 6.05
C GLY A 534 -37.02 -10.99 6.76
N LYS A 535 -35.86 -11.34 6.14
CA LYS A 535 -34.91 -12.31 6.76
C LYS A 535 -33.60 -11.73 7.31
N ASN A 536 -33.29 -10.46 7.09
CA ASN A 536 -32.06 -9.84 7.66
C ASN A 536 -32.21 -9.68 9.20
N PRO A 537 -31.18 -10.05 9.96
CA PRO A 537 -31.17 -9.77 11.38
C PRO A 537 -31.18 -8.28 11.65
N THR A 538 -32.02 -7.82 12.55
CA THR A 538 -32.04 -6.44 13.00
C THR A 538 -32.03 -6.38 14.52
N ILE A 539 -31.43 -5.31 15.06
CA ILE A 539 -31.53 -4.98 16.48
C ILE A 539 -32.12 -3.60 16.64
N THR A 540 -32.92 -3.46 17.66
CA THR A 540 -33.47 -2.18 18.12
C THR A 540 -33.42 -2.11 19.64
N SER A 541 -33.44 -0.89 20.15
CA SER A 541 -33.58 -0.64 21.58
C SER A 541 -34.40 0.62 21.78
N SER A 542 -35.31 0.60 22.73
CA SER A 542 -36.01 1.81 23.19
C SER A 542 -35.22 2.60 24.22
N LYS A 543 -34.14 2.00 24.76
CA LYS A 543 -33.34 2.58 25.83
C LYS A 543 -31.97 3.07 25.38
N TYR A 544 -31.37 2.45 24.36
CA TYR A 544 -30.02 2.73 23.88
C TYR A 544 -30.04 3.24 22.45
N THR A 545 -29.10 4.10 22.10
CA THR A 545 -28.94 4.59 20.73
C THR A 545 -28.02 3.67 19.95
N ILE A 546 -28.51 3.09 18.85
CA ILE A 546 -27.78 2.21 17.94
C ILE A 546 -27.57 2.99 16.63
N LYS A 547 -26.33 3.46 16.39
CA LYS A 547 -26.00 4.27 15.22
C LYS A 547 -24.53 4.09 14.84
N ASN A 548 -24.23 4.04 13.53
CA ASN A 548 -22.86 4.01 13.00
C ASN A 548 -21.99 2.91 13.65
N SER A 549 -22.53 1.70 13.77
CA SER A 549 -21.89 0.55 14.41
C SER A 549 -21.48 0.77 15.88
N ASN A 550 -22.08 1.74 16.56
CA ASN A 550 -21.90 1.96 18.00
C ASN A 550 -23.25 1.87 18.73
N ILE A 551 -23.19 1.42 19.98
CA ILE A 551 -24.29 1.47 20.94
C ILE A 551 -23.88 2.41 22.06
N THR A 552 -24.65 3.48 22.25
CA THR A 552 -24.43 4.54 23.23
C THR A 552 -25.69 4.72 24.11
N GLY A 553 -25.66 5.64 25.08
CA GLY A 553 -26.75 5.82 26.02
C GLY A 553 -26.69 4.80 27.15
N LEU A 554 -25.52 4.30 27.49
CA LEU A 554 -25.24 3.23 28.42
C LEU A 554 -24.72 3.80 29.73
N SER A 555 -25.37 3.52 30.86
CA SER A 555 -24.86 3.95 32.17
C SER A 555 -23.59 3.17 32.55
N THR A 556 -22.76 3.76 33.38
CA THR A 556 -21.66 3.04 34.05
C THR A 556 -22.21 1.89 34.92
N ASN A 557 -21.35 0.91 35.13
CA ASN A 557 -21.69 -0.28 35.94
C ASN A 557 -22.92 -1.05 35.48
N LEU A 558 -23.28 -0.94 34.18
CA LEU A 558 -24.43 -1.63 33.60
C LEU A 558 -24.15 -3.12 33.44
N ASN A 559 -24.99 -3.98 34.03
CA ASN A 559 -24.85 -5.42 33.90
C ASN A 559 -25.22 -5.92 32.50
N VAL A 560 -24.50 -6.92 32.02
CA VAL A 560 -24.72 -7.59 30.72
C VAL A 560 -26.17 -8.07 30.58
N SER A 561 -26.75 -8.70 31.62
CA SER A 561 -28.13 -9.18 31.57
C SER A 561 -29.15 -8.05 31.39
N THR A 562 -28.95 -6.93 32.09
CA THR A 562 -29.80 -5.74 31.97
C THR A 562 -29.66 -5.10 30.60
N PHE A 563 -28.45 -5.06 30.05
CA PHE A 563 -28.23 -4.57 28.71
C PHE A 563 -28.96 -5.42 27.67
N LEU A 564 -28.74 -6.73 27.67
CA LEU A 564 -29.32 -7.63 26.69
C LEU A 564 -30.87 -7.69 26.77
N SER A 565 -31.46 -7.52 27.95
CA SER A 565 -32.94 -7.47 28.11
C SER A 565 -33.56 -6.21 27.46
N ASN A 566 -32.78 -5.18 27.16
CA ASN A 566 -33.24 -3.97 26.47
C ASN A 566 -32.84 -3.94 24.97
N ILE A 567 -32.35 -5.06 24.44
CA ILE A 567 -32.07 -5.24 23.02
C ILE A 567 -33.13 -6.16 22.42
N SER A 568 -33.89 -5.64 21.48
CA SER A 568 -34.82 -6.43 20.69
C SER A 568 -34.15 -6.93 19.43
N VAL A 569 -34.24 -8.21 19.12
CA VAL A 569 -33.63 -8.86 17.97
C VAL A 569 -34.73 -9.48 17.11
N GLN A 570 -34.69 -9.19 15.80
CA GLN A 570 -35.56 -9.85 14.82
C GLN A 570 -34.67 -10.60 13.81
N ASN A 571 -35.14 -11.78 13.39
CA ASN A 571 -34.49 -12.64 12.39
C ASN A 571 -33.02 -13.04 12.69
N GLY A 572 -32.59 -12.93 13.95
CA GLY A 572 -31.21 -13.20 14.33
C GLY A 572 -31.06 -13.55 15.80
N THR A 573 -29.81 -13.67 16.21
CA THR A 573 -29.36 -13.79 17.59
C THR A 573 -28.27 -12.79 17.89
N VAL A 574 -28.02 -12.48 19.14
CA VAL A 574 -26.91 -11.62 19.55
C VAL A 574 -25.98 -12.37 20.48
N GLN A 575 -24.71 -12.07 20.36
CA GLN A 575 -23.64 -12.50 21.24
C GLN A 575 -22.78 -11.31 21.65
N LEU A 576 -22.66 -11.09 22.95
CA LEU A 576 -21.74 -10.10 23.48
C LEU A 576 -20.36 -10.76 23.63
N VAL A 577 -19.33 -10.04 23.19
CA VAL A 577 -17.92 -10.41 23.35
C VAL A 577 -17.18 -9.26 24.02
N SER A 578 -16.25 -9.59 24.90
CA SER A 578 -15.35 -8.61 25.53
C SER A 578 -14.32 -8.06 24.52
N TYR A 579 -13.65 -6.99 24.90
CA TYR A 579 -12.61 -6.36 24.07
C TYR A 579 -11.52 -7.36 23.59
N ASP A 580 -11.20 -8.36 24.42
CA ASP A 580 -10.22 -9.41 24.08
C ASP A 580 -10.82 -10.54 23.20
N GLY A 581 -12.09 -10.39 22.77
CA GLY A 581 -12.76 -11.32 21.85
C GLY A 581 -13.40 -12.54 22.48
N LYS A 582 -13.43 -12.66 23.83
CA LYS A 582 -14.08 -13.78 24.53
C LYS A 582 -15.58 -13.52 24.70
N ALA A 583 -16.39 -14.58 24.65
CA ALA A 583 -17.83 -14.49 24.95
C ALA A 583 -18.06 -13.92 26.37
N LYS A 584 -18.88 -12.88 26.47
CA LYS A 584 -19.23 -12.20 27.72
C LYS A 584 -20.69 -12.42 28.06
N THR A 585 -20.96 -13.33 28.98
CA THR A 585 -22.34 -13.73 29.37
C THR A 585 -22.79 -13.11 30.68
N SER A 586 -21.89 -12.50 31.43
CA SER A 586 -22.16 -11.89 32.74
C SER A 586 -21.17 -10.77 33.05
N GLY A 587 -21.37 -10.08 34.17
CA GLY A 587 -20.54 -9.00 34.64
C GLY A 587 -20.98 -7.62 34.10
N VAL A 588 -20.10 -6.64 34.20
CA VAL A 588 -20.36 -5.26 33.83
C VAL A 588 -19.98 -5.01 32.38
N LEU A 589 -20.83 -4.28 31.68
CA LEU A 589 -20.59 -3.84 30.31
C LEU A 589 -19.52 -2.70 30.32
N ALA A 590 -18.62 -2.72 29.37
CA ALA A 590 -17.51 -1.78 29.30
C ALA A 590 -17.30 -1.25 27.86
N THR A 591 -16.73 -0.09 27.74
CA THR A 591 -16.30 0.45 26.43
C THR A 591 -15.31 -0.50 25.78
N GLY A 592 -15.53 -0.79 24.49
CA GLY A 592 -14.72 -1.73 23.74
C GLY A 592 -15.32 -3.15 23.67
N ASP A 593 -16.27 -3.52 24.57
CA ASP A 593 -17.08 -4.70 24.35
C ASP A 593 -17.84 -4.59 23.02
N LYS A 594 -18.22 -5.72 22.43
CA LYS A 594 -18.87 -5.76 21.11
C LYS A 594 -20.12 -6.62 21.15
N LEU A 595 -21.24 -6.09 20.65
CA LEU A 595 -22.46 -6.88 20.42
C LEU A 595 -22.43 -7.37 18.96
N GLN A 596 -22.29 -8.67 18.79
CA GLN A 596 -22.37 -9.33 17.49
C GLN A 596 -23.82 -9.72 17.20
N LEU A 597 -24.39 -9.16 16.14
CA LEU A 597 -25.67 -9.60 15.59
C LEU A 597 -25.40 -10.71 14.58
N ARG A 598 -26.09 -11.84 14.74
CA ARG A 598 -25.83 -13.06 13.98
C ARG A 598 -27.10 -13.55 13.27
N TYR A 599 -26.95 -14.17 12.11
CA TYR A 599 -28.03 -14.88 11.44
C TYR A 599 -28.53 -16.03 12.32
N LYS A 600 -29.86 -16.20 12.39
CA LYS A 600 -30.47 -17.23 13.20
C LYS A 600 -30.13 -18.65 12.72
N ASP A 601 -30.06 -18.84 11.41
CA ASP A 601 -29.91 -20.14 10.78
C ASP A 601 -28.43 -20.59 10.69
N SER A 602 -27.51 -19.68 10.36
CA SER A 602 -26.09 -20.00 10.18
C SER A 602 -25.22 -19.69 11.39
N GLY A 603 -25.71 -18.84 12.33
CA GLY A 603 -24.90 -18.33 13.43
C GLY A 603 -23.77 -17.41 13.00
N SER A 604 -23.61 -17.13 11.69
CA SER A 604 -22.58 -16.22 11.18
C SER A 604 -22.87 -14.77 11.58
N ILE A 605 -21.82 -13.96 11.75
CA ILE A 605 -21.95 -12.57 12.16
C ILE A 605 -22.52 -11.75 10.99
N TYR A 606 -23.66 -11.10 11.21
CA TYR A 606 -24.26 -10.15 10.28
C TYR A 606 -23.69 -8.76 10.48
N ASN A 607 -23.60 -8.30 11.73
CA ASN A 607 -23.03 -7.01 12.07
C ASN A 607 -22.39 -7.04 13.47
N THR A 608 -21.49 -6.10 13.73
CA THR A 608 -20.85 -5.94 15.04
C THR A 608 -20.98 -4.49 15.48
N TYR A 609 -21.48 -4.29 16.70
CA TYR A 609 -21.65 -2.98 17.30
C TYR A 609 -20.71 -2.84 18.49
N ASN A 610 -19.94 -1.73 18.51
CA ASN A 610 -19.11 -1.41 19.66
C ASN A 610 -19.95 -0.84 20.79
N ILE A 611 -19.65 -1.24 21.99
CA ILE A 611 -20.19 -0.64 23.21
C ILE A 611 -19.36 0.60 23.52
N VAL A 612 -20.05 1.72 23.73
CA VAL A 612 -19.44 3.01 24.06
C VAL A 612 -20.15 3.63 25.26
N ILE A 613 -19.44 3.75 26.37
CA ILE A 613 -19.86 4.46 27.58
C ILE A 613 -19.03 5.74 27.63
N TYR A 614 -19.66 6.89 27.44
CA TYR A 614 -18.93 8.16 27.40
C TYR A 614 -18.24 8.43 28.74
N GLY A 615 -16.93 8.64 28.69
CA GLY A 615 -16.06 8.81 29.84
C GLY A 615 -15.30 7.55 30.28
N ASP A 616 -15.76 6.36 29.95
CA ASP A 616 -15.04 5.09 30.17
C ASP A 616 -14.03 4.87 29.03
N VAL A 617 -12.83 5.36 29.17
CA VAL A 617 -11.76 5.25 28.16
C VAL A 617 -10.71 4.20 28.51
N ASN A 618 -10.85 3.53 29.66
CA ASN A 618 -10.00 2.42 30.05
C ASN A 618 -10.69 1.06 29.78
N GLY A 619 -12.02 1.05 29.60
CA GLY A 619 -12.81 -0.16 29.29
C GLY A 619 -13.07 -1.04 30.51
N ASP A 620 -13.21 -0.47 31.69
CA ASP A 620 -13.60 -1.20 32.91
C ASP A 620 -15.11 -1.07 33.25
N GLY A 621 -15.83 -0.20 32.53
CA GLY A 621 -17.26 0.02 32.67
C GLY A 621 -17.62 1.11 33.70
N ASP A 622 -16.66 1.81 34.25
CA ASP A 622 -16.86 2.93 35.16
C ASP A 622 -16.10 4.18 34.67
N ILE A 623 -16.29 5.33 35.33
CA ILE A 623 -15.58 6.56 35.03
C ILE A 623 -14.74 6.94 36.24
N THR A 624 -13.44 6.84 36.13
CA THR A 624 -12.48 6.97 37.22
C THR A 624 -11.36 7.96 36.89
N ILE A 625 -10.46 8.18 37.83
CA ILE A 625 -9.26 8.99 37.62
C ILE A 625 -8.34 8.40 36.55
N ILE A 626 -8.43 7.09 36.29
CA ILE A 626 -7.65 6.42 35.25
C ILE A 626 -8.10 6.88 33.87
N ASP A 627 -9.41 7.09 33.68
CA ASP A 627 -9.97 7.60 32.43
C ASP A 627 -9.54 9.02 32.16
N LEU A 628 -9.61 9.89 33.19
CA LEU A 628 -9.09 11.26 33.10
C LEU A 628 -7.64 11.29 32.66
N LEU A 629 -6.80 10.44 33.26
CA LEU A 629 -5.38 10.32 32.92
C LEU A 629 -5.18 9.83 31.47
N ARG A 630 -6.01 8.92 30.96
CA ARG A 630 -5.95 8.44 29.57
C ARG A 630 -6.33 9.53 28.57
N VAL A 631 -7.39 10.31 28.84
CA VAL A 631 -7.75 11.47 28.03
C VAL A 631 -6.61 12.50 28.02
N GLN A 632 -6.02 12.78 29.18
CA GLN A 632 -4.86 13.68 29.27
C GLN A 632 -3.67 13.18 28.45
N LYS A 633 -3.31 11.90 28.54
CA LYS A 633 -2.23 11.30 27.75
C LYS A 633 -2.51 11.36 26.25
N HIS A 634 -3.76 11.21 25.85
CA HIS A 634 -4.17 11.36 24.45
C HIS A 634 -3.92 12.80 23.94
N LEU A 635 -4.36 13.79 24.71
CA LEU A 635 -4.17 15.21 24.37
C LEU A 635 -2.69 15.60 24.32
N LEU A 636 -1.87 15.06 25.22
CA LEU A 636 -0.42 15.26 25.25
C LEU A 636 0.35 14.44 24.19
N ASN A 637 -0.35 13.68 23.33
CA ASN A 637 0.23 12.78 22.35
C ASN A 637 1.18 11.69 22.91
N THR A 638 1.13 11.42 24.21
CA THR A 638 1.98 10.40 24.86
C THR A 638 1.37 8.99 24.79
N SER A 639 0.03 8.89 24.64
CA SER A 639 -0.68 7.64 24.40
C SER A 639 -2.00 7.91 23.69
N LYS A 640 -2.11 7.54 22.42
CA LYS A 640 -3.29 7.81 21.59
C LYS A 640 -4.42 6.82 21.87
N LEU A 641 -5.64 7.35 22.04
CA LEU A 641 -6.87 6.56 22.02
C LEU A 641 -7.31 6.30 20.58
N SER A 642 -8.02 5.21 20.35
CA SER A 642 -8.58 4.83 19.03
C SER A 642 -9.87 4.05 19.17
N GLY A 643 -10.67 3.95 18.07
CA GLY A 643 -11.91 3.18 18.02
C GLY A 643 -12.91 3.61 19.09
N ALA A 644 -13.56 2.64 19.74
CA ALA A 644 -14.56 2.89 20.77
C ALA A 644 -14.06 3.79 21.91
N PHE A 645 -12.78 3.65 22.30
CA PHE A 645 -12.17 4.44 23.37
C PHE A 645 -12.00 5.90 22.97
N LEU A 646 -11.69 6.18 21.70
CA LEU A 646 -11.63 7.56 21.21
C LEU A 646 -13.03 8.18 21.18
N THR A 647 -14.03 7.42 20.76
CA THR A 647 -15.44 7.85 20.80
C THR A 647 -15.89 8.10 22.24
N ALA A 648 -15.52 7.23 23.19
CA ALA A 648 -15.87 7.38 24.60
C ALA A 648 -15.20 8.60 25.26
N ALA A 649 -14.04 9.02 24.75
CA ALA A 649 -13.32 10.19 25.23
C ALA A 649 -13.94 11.53 24.78
N ASP A 650 -14.67 11.57 23.67
CA ASP A 650 -15.42 12.72 23.18
C ASP A 650 -16.74 12.85 23.94
N VAL A 651 -16.65 13.23 25.22
CA VAL A 651 -17.80 13.37 26.11
C VAL A 651 -18.64 14.64 25.82
N SER A 652 -18.11 15.55 25.02
CA SER A 652 -18.85 16.70 24.51
C SER A 652 -19.72 16.34 23.29
N LYS A 653 -19.37 15.25 22.61
CA LYS A 653 -20.02 14.73 21.38
C LYS A 653 -19.95 15.72 20.21
N ASP A 654 -18.86 16.51 20.16
CA ASP A 654 -18.62 17.49 19.08
C ASP A 654 -17.75 16.90 17.93
N GLY A 655 -17.29 15.66 18.05
CA GLY A 655 -16.51 14.94 17.07
C GLY A 655 -14.99 15.01 17.26
N ALA A 656 -14.52 15.70 18.31
CA ALA A 656 -13.08 15.83 18.59
C ALA A 656 -12.79 15.71 20.08
N VAL A 657 -11.74 15.01 20.45
CA VAL A 657 -11.28 14.97 21.84
C VAL A 657 -10.40 16.18 22.13
N THR A 658 -10.87 17.05 23.01
CA THR A 658 -10.23 18.33 23.33
C THR A 658 -10.05 18.53 24.85
N ILE A 659 -9.50 19.67 25.25
CA ILE A 659 -9.40 20.05 26.67
C ILE A 659 -10.79 20.19 27.33
N LEU A 660 -11.84 20.46 26.55
CA LEU A 660 -13.21 20.54 27.06
C LEU A 660 -13.71 19.19 27.55
N ASP A 661 -13.35 18.11 26.85
CA ASP A 661 -13.70 16.74 27.25
C ASP A 661 -12.97 16.36 28.53
N LEU A 662 -11.68 16.67 28.62
CA LEU A 662 -10.90 16.46 29.84
C LEU A 662 -11.55 17.16 31.05
N LEU A 663 -11.95 18.43 30.88
CA LEU A 663 -12.64 19.19 31.92
C LEU A 663 -14.01 18.63 32.30
N ARG A 664 -14.76 18.06 31.32
CA ARG A 664 -16.04 17.40 31.60
C ARG A 664 -15.87 16.11 32.39
N VAL A 665 -14.87 15.29 32.05
CA VAL A 665 -14.51 14.10 32.83
C VAL A 665 -14.09 14.48 34.23
N GLN A 666 -13.27 15.54 34.39
CA GLN A 666 -12.88 16.06 35.71
C GLN A 666 -14.07 16.55 36.55
N LYS A 667 -14.99 17.31 35.95
CA LYS A 667 -16.21 17.77 36.64
C LYS A 667 -17.11 16.62 37.05
N HIS A 668 -17.21 15.57 36.23
CA HIS A 668 -17.94 14.36 36.57
C HIS A 668 -17.36 13.68 37.81
N LEU A 669 -16.04 13.50 37.86
CA LEU A 669 -15.34 12.92 39.00
C LEU A 669 -15.47 13.72 40.28
N LEU A 670 -15.55 15.06 40.16
CA LEU A 670 -15.78 15.97 41.26
C LEU A 670 -17.27 16.09 41.68
N GLY A 671 -18.18 15.42 41.00
CA GLY A 671 -19.62 15.49 41.24
C GLY A 671 -20.26 16.84 40.91
N THR A 672 -19.55 17.74 40.22
CA THR A 672 -20.04 19.09 39.87
C THR A 672 -20.84 19.16 38.59
N ALA A 673 -20.66 18.21 37.70
CA ALA A 673 -21.49 17.99 36.49
C ALA A 673 -21.34 16.55 36.01
N TYR A 674 -22.43 15.92 35.60
CA TYR A 674 -22.41 14.53 35.14
C TYR A 674 -22.32 14.45 33.60
N ILE A 675 -21.56 13.47 33.11
CA ILE A 675 -21.48 13.17 31.68
C ILE A 675 -22.82 12.56 31.24
N GLN A 676 -23.42 13.11 30.22
CA GLN A 676 -24.62 12.55 29.60
C GLN A 676 -24.25 11.40 28.69
N GLN A 677 -24.82 10.24 28.92
CA GLN A 677 -24.56 9.03 28.13
C GLN A 677 -25.31 9.02 26.80
#